data_1256cff27f75ad2661d552424acb902c
#
_entry.id   1256cff27f75ad2661d552424acb902c
#
_cell.length_a   1.000
_cell.length_b   1.000
_cell.length_c   1.000
_cell.angle_alpha   90.00
_cell.angle_beta   90.00
_cell.angle_gamma   90.00
#
_symmetry.space_group_name_H-M   'P 1'
#
loop_
_entity.id
_entity.type
_entity.pdbx_description
1 polymer ?
#
loop_
_entity_poly.entity_id
_entity_poly.type
_entity_poly.pdbx_seq_one_letter_code
_entity_poly.pdbx_strand_id
1 'polypeptide(L)'
;MGKYSKRLVLPALAMMLLSANANAENISVSTPNTSLVVDATKGGAFKFVYYGDKLSAADIATLQAGGTAGKDAYPVYGLSGASEAALSVRHFDGNMTLQMDVEGYTEVQEKNAHVLRVKLKDRQYPFYVTVCYRAYNDVDIIEMWTEINNGEKQAVTLSQFDSAYLPIRRGNVWMSHLYGSWANEAQLSEEELKPGTFVVENRDGTRNSHTSHGEVMFSLDGKAQENTGRVIGAAICYSGNYKLRAVTDDSEYHQFFAGIDEYNSEYHLQKGETFTTPATAFSYSHDGLSGVSRNFHRWGREYKLMHGDRERKILLNSWEGVYFDINEAGMAQMMADIKSMGGELFVMDDGWFGDKYKRDTDNCALGDWVVDRKKLPHGIDGLLAEAKKQGVKFGIWLEPEMSNTTSELYEKHPDWVVKAPKRDLQLGRGGTQVVLDLANPKVQDFVFSIVDDMMTKYPEIDYIKWDANMNISNHGSQYLTANNQSHLYIEYHRGFEKVLQRIRAKYPDLTIQACASGGGRANWGVLPYFDEFWVSDNTDALQRVYMQWGTSYFFPAITMASHISNAPNHQTFRTIPLKYRIDVAMSGRLGMEIQPKILNDEEKALCRKAIAEYKTIRPIVQFGDIYRLQSPYEKKGVASLMYVGEKKDKAVFYWWKTETFVNQHLPRIPMAGLDPQKRYRITELDRIDNEPLSFEGKSFSGEYLMQNGLEIPYKQNVDYHKQNDWASRVLLLEAE
;
A
#
# COMPACT_ATOMS: atom_id res chain seq x y z
N MET A 1 -24.41 -19.10 13.36
CA MET A 1 -25.42 -18.09 12.98
C MET A 1 -25.02 -16.76 13.62
N GLY A 2 -24.08 -16.06 13.01
CA GLY A 2 -23.56 -14.76 13.44
C GLY A 2 -24.23 -13.63 12.65
N LYS A 3 -24.72 -12.65 13.36
CA LYS A 3 -25.40 -11.48 12.80
C LYS A 3 -24.40 -10.59 12.06
N TYR A 4 -24.38 -10.63 10.74
CA TYR A 4 -23.73 -9.62 9.92
C TYR A 4 -24.67 -8.43 9.74
N SER A 5 -24.38 -7.32 10.41
CA SER A 5 -25.08 -6.06 10.26
C SER A 5 -24.41 -5.21 9.18
N LYS A 6 -25.21 -4.80 8.23
CA LYS A 6 -24.93 -3.89 7.13
C LYS A 6 -24.17 -2.64 7.61
N ARG A 7 -22.94 -2.44 7.13
CA ARG A 7 -22.23 -1.16 7.27
C ARG A 7 -22.28 -0.39 5.94
N LEU A 8 -23.42 0.15 5.61
CA LEU A 8 -23.50 1.38 4.82
C LEU A 8 -23.40 2.52 5.83
N VAL A 9 -22.23 3.10 5.97
CA VAL A 9 -22.02 4.26 6.84
C VAL A 9 -22.25 5.53 6.04
N LEU A 10 -23.50 5.96 5.98
CA LEU A 10 -23.79 7.38 5.94
C LEU A 10 -23.59 7.89 7.37
N PRO A 11 -22.77 8.92 7.62
CA PRO A 11 -22.56 9.40 8.97
C PRO A 11 -23.81 10.12 9.45
N ALA A 12 -24.52 9.53 10.40
CA ALA A 12 -25.46 10.29 11.24
C ALA A 12 -24.61 11.11 12.21
N LEU A 13 -24.50 12.40 11.93
CA LEU A 13 -23.83 13.42 12.72
C LEU A 13 -24.55 13.58 14.07
N ALA A 14 -23.96 13.08 15.15
CA ALA A 14 -24.29 13.56 16.48
C ALA A 14 -23.31 14.72 16.78
N MET A 15 -23.70 15.94 16.42
CA MET A 15 -22.96 17.15 16.79
C MET A 15 -23.22 17.46 18.26
N MET A 16 -22.19 17.33 19.10
CA MET A 16 -22.09 18.14 20.30
C MET A 16 -21.11 19.28 20.01
N LEU A 17 -21.62 20.47 19.79
CA LEU A 17 -20.83 21.70 19.67
C LEU A 17 -20.45 22.15 21.09
N LEU A 18 -19.19 22.04 21.45
CA LEU A 18 -18.61 22.75 22.58
C LEU A 18 -17.96 24.02 22.04
N SER A 19 -18.48 25.18 22.40
CA SER A 19 -17.89 26.47 22.07
C SER A 19 -16.87 26.85 23.13
N ALA A 20 -15.60 27.03 22.74
CA ALA A 20 -14.52 27.44 23.62
C ALA A 20 -14.20 28.94 23.52
N ASN A 21 -13.78 29.51 24.63
CA ASN A 21 -13.45 30.92 24.84
C ASN A 21 -12.02 31.26 24.44
N ALA A 22 -11.79 32.54 24.07
CA ALA A 22 -10.55 33.05 23.53
C ALA A 22 -9.49 33.34 24.62
N ASN A 23 -8.63 32.39 24.92
CA ASN A 23 -7.30 32.62 25.54
C ASN A 23 -6.33 31.62 24.87
N ALA A 24 -5.00 31.91 24.92
CA ALA A 24 -3.97 31.05 24.33
C ALA A 24 -4.26 29.57 24.67
N GLU A 25 -4.60 28.80 23.69
CA GLU A 25 -5.20 27.48 23.93
C GLU A 25 -4.48 26.42 23.13
N ASN A 26 -3.64 25.66 23.84
CA ASN A 26 -3.07 24.44 23.30
C ASN A 26 -4.18 23.40 23.18
N ILE A 27 -4.45 22.99 21.96
CA ILE A 27 -5.42 21.94 21.64
C ILE A 27 -4.67 20.71 21.21
N SER A 28 -5.15 19.54 21.59
CA SER A 28 -4.48 18.28 21.27
C SER A 28 -5.45 17.25 20.68
N VAL A 29 -4.91 16.43 19.77
CA VAL A 29 -5.47 15.12 19.42
C VAL A 29 -4.50 14.05 19.89
N SER A 30 -5.04 12.96 20.44
CA SER A 30 -4.21 11.91 21.03
C SER A 30 -4.71 10.52 20.64
N THR A 31 -3.75 9.65 20.42
CA THR A 31 -3.93 8.21 20.24
C THR A 31 -3.71 7.48 21.58
N PRO A 32 -3.67 6.14 21.65
CA PRO A 32 -3.29 5.44 22.88
C PRO A 32 -1.95 5.89 23.47
N ASN A 33 -0.92 6.10 22.64
CA ASN A 33 0.45 6.35 23.09
C ASN A 33 1.07 7.64 22.57
N THR A 34 0.38 8.43 21.75
CA THR A 34 0.93 9.67 21.17
C THR A 34 0.01 10.87 21.36
N SER A 35 0.58 12.07 21.34
CA SER A 35 -0.17 13.34 21.31
C SER A 35 0.42 14.27 20.24
N LEU A 36 -0.49 14.92 19.50
CA LEU A 36 -0.17 16.06 18.64
C LEU A 36 -0.85 17.29 19.24
N VAL A 37 -0.06 18.34 19.48
CA VAL A 37 -0.52 19.58 20.13
C VAL A 37 -0.26 20.78 19.21
N VAL A 38 -1.26 21.62 19.04
CA VAL A 38 -1.20 22.85 18.25
C VAL A 38 -1.74 24.02 19.07
N ASP A 39 -1.23 25.22 18.84
CA ASP A 39 -1.81 26.47 19.33
C ASP A 39 -2.74 27.04 18.26
N ALA A 40 -4.02 27.06 18.55
CA ALA A 40 -5.08 27.58 17.68
C ALA A 40 -5.79 28.79 18.32
N THR A 41 -5.02 29.69 18.96
CA THR A 41 -5.55 30.92 19.55
C THR A 41 -6.27 31.78 18.49
N LYS A 42 -7.53 32.07 18.71
CA LYS A 42 -8.35 32.86 17.78
C LYS A 42 -7.76 34.24 17.51
N GLY A 43 -7.63 34.59 16.21
CA GLY A 43 -7.01 35.84 15.74
C GLY A 43 -5.48 35.83 15.77
N GLY A 44 -4.85 34.73 16.20
CA GLY A 44 -3.42 34.51 16.19
C GLY A 44 -2.97 33.60 15.04
N ALA A 45 -1.67 33.44 14.92
CA ALA A 45 -1.09 32.48 13.98
C ALA A 45 -1.29 31.05 14.47
N PHE A 46 -1.56 30.14 13.54
CA PHE A 46 -1.70 28.71 13.81
C PHE A 46 -0.30 28.08 13.99
N LYS A 47 0.02 27.63 15.21
CA LYS A 47 1.36 27.16 15.56
C LYS A 47 1.40 25.68 15.93
N PHE A 48 2.47 25.00 15.50
CA PHE A 48 2.81 23.66 15.96
C PHE A 48 3.49 23.75 17.35
N VAL A 49 3.09 22.85 18.25
CA VAL A 49 3.60 22.82 19.62
C VAL A 49 4.36 21.52 19.91
N TYR A 50 3.76 20.37 19.60
CA TYR A 50 4.34 19.08 19.95
C TYR A 50 3.79 17.93 19.09
N TYR A 51 4.61 16.94 18.80
CA TYR A 51 4.22 15.60 18.37
C TYR A 51 5.20 14.56 18.91
N GLY A 52 4.70 13.54 19.58
CA GLY A 52 5.52 12.50 20.20
C GLY A 52 4.71 11.69 21.21
N ASP A 53 5.35 11.27 22.31
CA ASP A 53 4.73 10.51 23.37
C ASP A 53 3.48 11.19 23.92
N LYS A 54 2.53 10.37 24.38
CA LYS A 54 1.29 10.88 24.96
C LYS A 54 1.57 11.74 26.20
N LEU A 55 1.01 12.93 26.19
CA LEU A 55 1.09 13.89 27.28
C LEU A 55 -0.18 13.91 28.12
N SER A 56 -0.03 14.26 29.41
CA SER A 56 -1.19 14.55 30.25
C SER A 56 -1.80 15.91 29.90
N ALA A 57 -3.07 16.13 30.22
CA ALA A 57 -3.72 17.42 30.03
C ALA A 57 -3.01 18.56 30.78
N ALA A 58 -2.40 18.26 31.97
CA ALA A 58 -1.63 19.23 32.73
C ALA A 58 -0.34 19.62 32.01
N ASP A 59 0.37 18.65 31.41
CA ASP A 59 1.58 18.94 30.64
C ASP A 59 1.25 19.76 29.40
N ILE A 60 0.19 19.37 28.65
CA ILE A 60 -0.27 20.10 27.45
C ILE A 60 -0.56 21.57 27.79
N ALA A 61 -1.23 21.83 28.91
CA ALA A 61 -1.57 23.19 29.34
C ALA A 61 -0.33 24.03 29.67
N THR A 62 0.81 23.42 30.02
CA THR A 62 2.08 24.11 30.35
C THR A 62 3.01 24.30 29.16
N LEU A 63 2.74 23.59 28.04
CA LEU A 63 3.55 23.73 26.84
C LEU A 63 3.43 25.16 26.30
N GLN A 64 4.57 25.74 26.01
CA GLN A 64 4.62 27.01 25.29
C GLN A 64 5.08 26.75 23.88
N ALA A 65 4.46 27.41 22.92
CA ALA A 65 4.88 27.39 21.52
C ALA A 65 6.31 27.94 21.30
N GLY A 66 7.19 27.88 22.30
CA GLY A 66 8.44 28.64 22.48
C GLY A 66 9.75 27.93 22.22
N GLY A 67 9.84 26.65 22.10
CA GLY A 67 11.16 25.99 21.99
C GLY A 67 11.52 25.49 20.60
N THR A 68 10.70 24.70 19.97
CA THR A 68 10.62 24.49 18.50
C THR A 68 9.75 25.58 17.91
N ALA A 69 9.51 26.52 18.71
CA ALA A 69 8.59 27.56 18.81
C ALA A 69 8.68 28.52 17.66
N GLY A 70 7.61 28.74 17.12
CA GLY A 70 7.40 29.70 16.08
C GLY A 70 7.24 29.08 14.68
N LYS A 71 7.29 27.75 14.52
CA LYS A 71 6.93 27.14 13.24
C LYS A 71 5.40 27.11 13.14
N ASP A 72 4.87 27.54 12.00
CA ASP A 72 3.45 27.43 11.71
C ASP A 72 3.05 25.94 11.69
N ALA A 73 1.83 25.60 12.08
CA ALA A 73 1.31 24.25 11.98
C ALA A 73 0.88 23.90 10.54
N TYR A 74 0.73 24.93 9.69
CA TYR A 74 0.51 24.81 8.26
C TYR A 74 1.06 26.06 7.56
N PRO A 75 2.33 26.06 7.12
CA PRO A 75 2.98 27.24 6.56
C PRO A 75 2.41 27.60 5.19
N VAL A 76 2.11 28.88 4.99
CA VAL A 76 1.60 29.41 3.73
C VAL A 76 2.58 30.41 3.12
N TYR A 77 2.58 30.52 1.79
CA TYR A 77 3.44 31.47 1.12
C TYR A 77 2.99 32.92 1.39
N GLY A 78 3.89 33.74 1.92
CA GLY A 78 3.70 35.19 2.04
C GLY A 78 3.82 35.83 3.42
N LEU A 79 3.68 35.12 4.53
CA LEU A 79 3.72 35.73 5.86
C LEU A 79 5.04 35.53 6.61
N SER A 80 5.62 34.39 6.49
CA SER A 80 6.87 34.05 7.17
C SER A 80 8.01 34.11 6.19
N GLY A 81 9.20 34.50 6.65
CA GLY A 81 10.42 34.29 5.90
C GLY A 81 10.75 32.79 5.71
N ALA A 82 9.73 31.93 5.76
CA ALA A 82 9.85 30.52 5.54
C ALA A 82 10.27 30.25 4.08
N SER A 83 11.33 29.50 3.93
CA SER A 83 11.88 29.10 2.64
C SER A 83 10.96 28.15 1.89
N GLU A 84 9.97 27.54 2.57
CA GLU A 84 9.08 26.52 2.01
C GLU A 84 7.67 26.66 2.59
N ALA A 85 6.66 26.46 1.74
CA ALA A 85 5.25 26.56 2.11
C ALA A 85 4.48 25.27 1.78
N ALA A 86 3.43 24.99 2.53
CA ALA A 86 2.48 23.91 2.24
C ALA A 86 1.37 24.36 1.29
N LEU A 87 1.09 25.67 1.22
CA LEU A 87 0.07 26.26 0.36
C LEU A 87 0.59 27.51 -0.34
N SER A 88 0.39 27.55 -1.66
CA SER A 88 0.62 28.71 -2.50
C SER A 88 -0.58 28.94 -3.41
N VAL A 89 -1.11 30.15 -3.40
CA VAL A 89 -2.33 30.53 -4.10
C VAL A 89 -2.10 31.83 -4.87
N ARG A 90 -2.62 31.90 -6.08
CA ARG A 90 -2.78 33.16 -6.80
C ARG A 90 -4.26 33.59 -6.69
N HIS A 91 -4.50 34.65 -5.96
CA HIS A 91 -5.82 35.26 -5.78
C HIS A 91 -6.39 35.80 -7.09
N PHE A 92 -7.68 36.07 -7.12
CA PHE A 92 -8.39 36.51 -8.33
C PHE A 92 -7.83 37.83 -8.93
N ASP A 93 -7.20 38.67 -8.12
CA ASP A 93 -6.60 39.96 -8.52
C ASP A 93 -5.11 39.87 -8.84
N GLY A 94 -4.53 38.66 -8.80
CA GLY A 94 -3.12 38.39 -9.10
C GLY A 94 -2.18 38.43 -7.91
N ASN A 95 -2.65 38.75 -6.69
CA ASN A 95 -1.83 38.65 -5.47
C ASN A 95 -1.46 37.20 -5.22
N MET A 96 -0.20 36.96 -4.81
CA MET A 96 0.33 35.61 -4.60
C MET A 96 0.63 35.31 -3.10
N THR A 97 0.23 36.18 -2.18
CA THR A 97 0.58 36.05 -0.78
C THR A 97 -0.64 35.79 0.09
N LEU A 98 -0.48 34.89 1.06
CA LEU A 98 -1.48 34.54 2.07
C LEU A 98 -1.06 35.07 3.44
N GLN A 99 -2.01 35.59 4.22
CA GLN A 99 -1.83 36.00 5.61
C GLN A 99 -2.96 35.42 6.45
N MET A 100 -2.74 34.19 6.96
CA MET A 100 -3.77 33.40 7.62
C MET A 100 -3.77 33.58 9.12
N ASP A 101 -4.93 33.87 9.70
CA ASP A 101 -5.17 33.84 11.13
C ASP A 101 -6.19 32.75 11.49
N VAL A 102 -6.11 32.23 12.70
CA VAL A 102 -7.10 31.28 13.23
C VAL A 102 -8.45 31.96 13.38
N GLU A 103 -9.47 31.47 12.66
CA GLU A 103 -10.85 31.91 12.85
C GLU A 103 -11.51 31.19 14.03
N GLY A 104 -11.13 29.93 14.27
CA GLY A 104 -11.64 29.09 15.35
C GLY A 104 -11.37 27.62 15.06
N TYR A 105 -11.85 26.76 15.94
CA TYR A 105 -11.74 25.32 15.77
C TYR A 105 -13.01 24.60 16.20
N THR A 106 -13.15 23.33 15.75
CA THR A 106 -14.20 22.40 16.19
C THR A 106 -13.60 21.03 16.45
N GLU A 107 -14.14 20.36 17.45
CA GLU A 107 -13.80 18.97 17.79
C GLU A 107 -15.01 18.08 17.58
N VAL A 108 -14.78 16.92 16.98
CA VAL A 108 -15.84 15.94 16.72
C VAL A 108 -15.37 14.58 17.23
N GLN A 109 -16.15 14.00 18.13
CA GLN A 109 -15.92 12.61 18.54
C GLN A 109 -16.63 11.68 17.56
N GLU A 110 -15.85 10.99 16.72
CA GLU A 110 -16.31 9.87 15.91
C GLU A 110 -16.32 8.60 16.76
N LYS A 111 -16.90 7.51 16.25
CA LYS A 111 -17.00 6.23 16.99
C LYS A 111 -15.63 5.74 17.48
N ASN A 112 -14.61 5.81 16.61
CA ASN A 112 -13.28 5.22 16.85
C ASN A 112 -12.15 6.26 16.75
N ALA A 113 -12.47 7.56 16.64
CA ALA A 113 -11.48 8.61 16.47
C ALA A 113 -11.96 9.94 17.03
N HIS A 114 -11.01 10.77 17.39
CA HIS A 114 -11.22 12.18 17.71
C HIS A 114 -10.73 13.04 16.53
N VAL A 115 -11.56 13.95 16.05
CA VAL A 115 -11.26 14.84 14.91
C VAL A 115 -11.22 16.27 15.36
N LEU A 116 -10.07 16.92 15.17
CA LEU A 116 -9.87 18.37 15.35
C LEU A 116 -9.85 19.04 13.98
N ARG A 117 -10.58 20.14 13.83
CA ARG A 117 -10.65 20.95 12.61
C ARG A 117 -10.35 22.39 12.95
N VAL A 118 -9.19 22.92 12.56
CA VAL A 118 -8.77 24.29 12.80
C VAL A 118 -9.01 25.10 11.53
N LYS A 119 -9.91 26.07 11.61
CA LYS A 119 -10.26 26.95 10.49
C LYS A 119 -9.40 28.21 10.52
N LEU A 120 -8.71 28.43 9.41
CA LEU A 120 -7.90 29.61 9.15
C LEU A 120 -8.60 30.50 8.12
N LYS A 121 -8.42 31.80 8.22
CA LYS A 121 -8.97 32.79 7.28
C LYS A 121 -7.88 33.78 6.89
N ASP A 122 -7.81 34.11 5.59
CA ASP A 122 -6.96 35.18 5.11
C ASP A 122 -7.45 36.54 5.62
N ARG A 123 -6.50 37.44 5.98
CA ARG A 123 -6.80 38.77 6.56
C ARG A 123 -7.51 39.70 5.60
N GLN A 124 -7.31 39.55 4.29
CA GLN A 124 -7.82 40.46 3.27
C GLN A 124 -8.86 39.78 2.35
N TYR A 125 -8.67 38.49 2.07
CA TYR A 125 -9.50 37.76 1.12
C TYR A 125 -10.50 36.85 1.87
N PRO A 126 -11.71 36.65 1.33
CA PRO A 126 -12.62 35.59 1.82
C PRO A 126 -12.10 34.20 1.34
N PHE A 127 -10.89 33.87 1.76
CA PHE A 127 -10.21 32.62 1.46
C PHE A 127 -9.94 31.88 2.77
N TYR A 128 -10.27 30.58 2.80
CA TYR A 128 -10.26 29.80 4.04
C TYR A 128 -9.50 28.48 3.85
N VAL A 129 -8.80 28.08 4.91
CA VAL A 129 -8.17 26.76 4.99
C VAL A 129 -8.59 26.11 6.29
N THR A 130 -9.14 24.90 6.22
CA THR A 130 -9.39 24.10 7.42
C THR A 130 -8.35 22.98 7.48
N VAL A 131 -7.49 23.03 8.49
CA VAL A 131 -6.53 21.97 8.76
C VAL A 131 -7.19 20.96 9.69
N CYS A 132 -7.21 19.70 9.27
CA CYS A 132 -7.94 18.63 9.93
C CYS A 132 -6.97 17.57 10.44
N TYR A 133 -7.21 17.11 11.67
CA TYR A 133 -6.49 16.00 12.29
C TYR A 133 -7.49 14.96 12.79
N ARG A 134 -7.26 13.67 12.48
CA ARG A 134 -8.01 12.54 13.02
C ARG A 134 -7.07 11.63 13.78
N ALA A 135 -7.21 11.55 15.09
CA ALA A 135 -6.48 10.61 15.93
C ALA A 135 -7.36 9.41 16.27
N TYR A 136 -6.88 8.21 16.04
CA TYR A 136 -7.59 6.98 16.35
C TYR A 136 -7.48 6.62 17.83
N ASN A 137 -8.54 6.02 18.40
CA ASN A 137 -8.62 5.74 19.84
C ASN A 137 -7.88 4.46 20.26
N ASP A 138 -7.57 3.57 19.34
CA ASP A 138 -7.07 2.21 19.58
C ASP A 138 -5.80 1.85 18.78
N VAL A 139 -5.36 2.72 17.87
CA VAL A 139 -4.11 2.59 17.11
C VAL A 139 -3.33 3.91 17.09
N ASP A 140 -2.00 3.82 17.05
CA ASP A 140 -1.14 5.02 17.10
C ASP A 140 -0.95 5.65 15.71
N ILE A 141 -2.08 6.10 15.15
CA ILE A 141 -2.10 6.83 13.88
C ILE A 141 -2.91 8.13 14.02
N ILE A 142 -2.35 9.20 13.45
CA ILE A 142 -3.02 10.49 13.26
C ILE A 142 -3.03 10.81 11.77
N GLU A 143 -4.20 10.98 11.17
CA GLU A 143 -4.35 11.48 9.80
C GLU A 143 -4.42 13.01 9.80
N MET A 144 -3.81 13.64 8.80
CA MET A 144 -3.89 15.08 8.53
C MET A 144 -4.30 15.33 7.09
N TRP A 145 -5.25 16.25 6.88
CA TRP A 145 -5.64 16.76 5.55
C TRP A 145 -6.09 18.21 5.65
N THR A 146 -6.25 18.86 4.50
CA THR A 146 -6.74 20.23 4.42
C THR A 146 -7.95 20.37 3.53
N GLU A 147 -8.82 21.34 3.85
CA GLU A 147 -9.93 21.76 3.04
C GLU A 147 -9.74 23.25 2.69
N ILE A 148 -9.54 23.52 1.42
CA ILE A 148 -9.24 24.86 0.90
C ILE A 148 -10.48 25.39 0.22
N ASN A 149 -11.05 26.47 0.76
CA ASN A 149 -12.31 27.06 0.27
C ASN A 149 -12.09 28.44 -0.34
N ASN A 150 -12.58 28.62 -1.56
CA ASN A 150 -12.55 29.90 -2.26
C ASN A 150 -13.88 30.65 -2.10
N GLY A 151 -13.92 31.63 -1.21
CA GLY A 151 -15.05 32.57 -1.08
C GLY A 151 -14.88 33.87 -1.89
N GLU A 152 -13.83 34.00 -2.70
CA GLU A 152 -13.54 35.20 -3.47
C GLU A 152 -14.54 35.43 -4.63
N LYS A 153 -14.41 36.55 -5.33
CA LYS A 153 -15.34 36.92 -6.41
C LYS A 153 -15.23 36.04 -7.65
N GLN A 154 -14.05 35.49 -7.90
CA GLN A 154 -13.71 34.66 -9.07
C GLN A 154 -12.88 33.43 -8.65
N ALA A 155 -12.50 32.62 -9.63
CA ALA A 155 -11.61 31.52 -9.41
C ALA A 155 -10.23 31.98 -8.92
N VAL A 156 -9.61 31.18 -8.06
CA VAL A 156 -8.21 31.30 -7.65
C VAL A 156 -7.42 30.13 -8.21
N THR A 157 -6.11 30.27 -8.30
CA THR A 157 -5.23 29.18 -8.76
C THR A 157 -4.43 28.64 -7.59
N LEU A 158 -4.63 27.37 -7.26
CA LEU A 158 -3.77 26.64 -6.33
C LEU A 158 -2.54 26.13 -7.11
N SER A 159 -1.36 26.62 -6.76
CA SER A 159 -0.08 26.21 -7.38
C SER A 159 0.73 25.26 -6.50
N GLN A 160 0.42 25.19 -5.21
CA GLN A 160 0.92 24.22 -4.24
C GLN A 160 -0.13 24.02 -3.17
N PHE A 161 -0.41 22.78 -2.77
CA PHE A 161 -1.51 22.44 -1.88
C PHE A 161 -1.27 21.12 -1.16
N ASP A 162 -0.24 21.13 -0.28
CA ASP A 162 0.09 19.95 0.50
C ASP A 162 -1.05 19.56 1.46
N SER A 163 -1.23 18.27 1.63
CA SER A 163 -2.19 17.69 2.57
C SER A 163 -1.76 17.92 4.01
N ALA A 164 -0.45 17.81 4.25
CA ALA A 164 0.13 17.77 5.56
C ALA A 164 1.50 18.45 5.63
N TYR A 165 1.75 18.99 6.79
CA TYR A 165 3.04 19.52 7.22
C TYR A 165 3.35 19.05 8.63
N LEU A 166 4.57 18.58 8.86
CA LEU A 166 5.04 18.19 10.19
C LEU A 166 6.46 18.70 10.43
N PRO A 167 6.67 19.61 11.41
CA PRO A 167 7.98 19.89 11.92
C PRO A 167 8.53 18.66 12.64
N ILE A 168 9.72 18.17 12.27
CA ILE A 168 10.31 16.97 12.87
C ILE A 168 11.14 17.35 14.07
N ARG A 169 12.33 17.88 13.88
CA ARG A 169 13.24 18.37 14.93
C ARG A 169 14.58 18.83 14.35
N ARG A 170 15.49 19.30 15.21
CA ARG A 170 16.91 19.50 14.92
C ARG A 170 17.72 18.24 15.22
N GLY A 171 18.85 18.11 14.57
CA GLY A 171 19.88 17.12 14.86
C GLY A 171 19.95 15.98 13.84
N ASN A 172 20.58 14.88 14.24
CA ASN A 172 20.83 13.76 13.32
C ASN A 172 19.57 12.96 13.05
N VAL A 173 18.90 13.28 11.95
CA VAL A 173 17.70 12.58 11.46
C VAL A 173 18.04 11.79 10.19
N TRP A 174 17.61 10.54 10.16
CA TRP A 174 17.70 9.67 8.99
C TRP A 174 16.32 9.45 8.41
N MET A 175 16.22 9.42 7.09
CA MET A 175 15.01 9.10 6.38
C MET A 175 15.15 7.76 5.68
N SER A 176 14.21 6.84 5.93
CA SER A 176 14.05 5.59 5.20
C SER A 176 12.89 5.75 4.22
N HIS A 177 13.09 5.38 2.97
CA HIS A 177 12.08 5.44 1.92
C HIS A 177 12.22 4.23 0.97
N LEU A 178 11.19 3.98 0.17
CA LEU A 178 11.19 2.90 -0.80
C LEU A 178 11.35 3.47 -2.21
N TYR A 179 12.20 2.86 -2.99
CA TYR A 179 12.42 3.16 -4.40
C TYR A 179 12.38 1.87 -5.24
N GLY A 180 12.48 1.98 -6.54
CA GLY A 180 12.52 0.79 -7.39
C GLY A 180 12.29 1.07 -8.87
N SER A 181 11.78 0.06 -9.50
CA SER A 181 11.34 0.07 -10.90
C SER A 181 10.35 -1.07 -11.12
N TRP A 182 9.76 -1.17 -12.30
CA TRP A 182 9.05 -2.40 -12.68
C TRP A 182 9.94 -3.63 -12.49
N ALA A 183 9.37 -4.65 -11.86
CA ALA A 183 10.03 -5.93 -11.52
C ALA A 183 11.20 -5.82 -10.50
N ASN A 184 11.32 -4.69 -9.82
CA ASN A 184 12.28 -4.44 -8.73
C ASN A 184 11.72 -3.37 -7.76
N GLU A 185 10.47 -3.54 -7.37
CA GLU A 185 9.73 -2.59 -6.53
C GLU A 185 10.18 -2.64 -5.07
N ALA A 186 9.83 -1.61 -4.32
CA ALA A 186 9.94 -1.53 -2.85
C ALA A 186 11.35 -1.83 -2.29
N GLN A 187 12.39 -1.34 -2.94
CA GLN A 187 13.77 -1.41 -2.43
C GLN A 187 13.99 -0.34 -1.35
N LEU A 188 14.60 -0.72 -0.24
CA LEU A 188 14.88 0.20 0.86
C LEU A 188 16.08 1.09 0.57
N SER A 189 15.94 2.41 0.76
CA SER A 189 17.03 3.36 0.89
C SER A 189 16.93 4.11 2.21
N GLU A 190 18.09 4.49 2.76
CA GLU A 190 18.19 5.20 4.02
C GLU A 190 19.23 6.32 3.89
N GLU A 191 18.77 7.56 4.11
CA GLU A 191 19.55 8.76 3.90
C GLU A 191 19.64 9.59 5.19
N GLU A 192 20.84 10.07 5.54
CA GLU A 192 20.99 11.10 6.58
C GLU A 192 20.55 12.45 6.00
N LEU A 193 19.59 13.12 6.63
CA LEU A 193 19.11 14.42 6.17
C LEU A 193 20.15 15.51 6.43
N LYS A 194 20.46 16.29 5.42
CA LYS A 194 21.39 17.42 5.43
C LYS A 194 20.70 18.69 4.95
N PRO A 195 21.25 19.90 5.19
CA PRO A 195 20.68 21.13 4.67
C PRO A 195 20.37 21.04 3.17
N GLY A 196 19.13 21.36 2.82
CA GLY A 196 18.56 21.20 1.48
C GLY A 196 17.21 20.49 1.51
N THR A 197 16.75 20.07 0.35
CA THR A 197 15.47 19.37 0.19
C THR A 197 15.68 17.98 -0.40
N PHE A 198 15.22 16.95 0.31
CA PHE A 198 15.09 15.60 -0.23
C PHE A 198 13.65 15.39 -0.68
N VAL A 199 13.47 14.90 -1.91
CA VAL A 199 12.15 14.73 -2.53
C VAL A 199 11.92 13.27 -2.86
N VAL A 200 10.74 12.75 -2.47
CA VAL A 200 10.19 11.47 -2.93
C VAL A 200 8.91 11.81 -3.69
N GLU A 201 8.89 11.56 -5.00
CA GLU A 201 7.75 11.93 -5.84
C GLU A 201 7.45 10.86 -6.88
N ASN A 202 6.22 10.84 -7.37
CA ASN A 202 5.82 10.06 -8.52
C ASN A 202 4.87 10.86 -9.42
N ARG A 203 5.07 10.78 -10.72
CA ARG A 203 4.33 11.51 -11.76
C ARG A 203 3.77 10.61 -12.86
N ASP A 204 3.68 9.32 -12.59
CA ASP A 204 3.28 8.31 -13.59
C ASP A 204 1.77 8.24 -13.83
N GLY A 205 0.97 8.95 -13.05
CA GLY A 205 -0.48 8.98 -13.19
C GLY A 205 -1.15 7.72 -12.64
N THR A 206 -1.11 6.62 -13.37
CA THR A 206 -1.80 5.38 -13.03
C THR A 206 -0.99 4.40 -12.20
N ARG A 207 0.35 4.40 -12.35
CA ARG A 207 1.28 3.47 -11.69
C ARG A 207 2.28 4.24 -10.82
N ASN A 208 1.90 4.54 -9.61
CA ASN A 208 2.59 5.50 -8.74
C ASN A 208 3.45 4.87 -7.62
N SER A 209 3.70 3.56 -7.68
CA SER A 209 4.52 2.86 -6.68
C SER A 209 5.64 2.00 -7.28
N HIS A 210 6.06 2.22 -8.54
CA HIS A 210 7.20 1.53 -9.13
C HIS A 210 8.53 2.20 -8.77
N THR A 211 8.65 3.49 -9.07
CA THR A 211 9.92 4.23 -8.93
C THR A 211 10.14 4.76 -7.52
N SER A 212 9.06 5.04 -6.83
CA SER A 212 9.04 5.53 -5.45
C SER A 212 7.73 5.11 -4.77
N HIS A 213 7.66 5.20 -3.46
CA HIS A 213 6.46 4.97 -2.67
C HIS A 213 6.06 6.23 -1.89
N GLY A 214 4.76 6.41 -1.66
CA GLY A 214 4.19 7.53 -0.93
C GLY A 214 4.34 7.43 0.59
N GLU A 215 5.34 6.68 1.06
CA GLU A 215 5.60 6.39 2.47
C GLU A 215 7.06 6.64 2.83
N VAL A 216 7.30 7.21 4.01
CA VAL A 216 8.64 7.47 4.55
C VAL A 216 8.68 7.26 6.06
N MET A 217 9.86 6.96 6.60
CA MET A 217 10.11 6.93 8.06
C MET A 217 11.29 7.84 8.41
N PHE A 218 11.17 8.56 9.53
CA PHE A 218 12.21 9.43 10.07
C PHE A 218 12.71 8.88 11.40
N SER A 219 13.96 8.45 11.42
CA SER A 219 14.67 8.04 12.64
C SER A 219 15.26 9.28 13.32
N LEU A 220 14.87 9.53 14.57
CA LEU A 220 15.04 10.84 15.22
C LEU A 220 16.38 11.03 15.95
N ASP A 221 17.07 9.96 16.29
CA ASP A 221 18.28 9.98 17.12
C ASP A 221 19.48 9.31 16.42
N GLY A 222 19.60 9.55 15.13
CA GLY A 222 20.46 8.78 14.24
C GLY A 222 19.71 7.62 13.61
N LYS A 223 20.42 6.76 12.88
CA LYS A 223 19.83 5.63 12.19
C LYS A 223 19.19 4.65 13.18
N ALA A 224 17.86 4.51 13.13
CA ALA A 224 17.15 3.55 13.96
C ALA A 224 17.42 2.11 13.54
N GLN A 225 17.21 1.18 14.48
CA GLN A 225 17.18 -0.25 14.22
C GLN A 225 15.73 -0.72 13.99
N GLU A 226 15.58 -1.99 13.62
CA GLU A 226 14.27 -2.55 13.37
C GLU A 226 13.35 -2.51 14.59
N ASN A 227 13.87 -2.78 15.79
CA ASN A 227 13.07 -2.91 17.00
C ASN A 227 13.48 -1.94 18.13
N THR A 228 14.27 -0.92 17.85
CA THR A 228 14.69 0.09 18.82
C THR A 228 14.94 1.44 18.15
N GLY A 229 14.69 2.52 18.89
CA GLY A 229 14.87 3.91 18.45
C GLY A 229 13.55 4.62 18.19
N ARG A 230 13.57 5.96 18.26
CA ARG A 230 12.39 6.80 18.01
C ARG A 230 12.22 7.04 16.52
N VAL A 231 11.05 6.72 16.01
CA VAL A 231 10.75 6.82 14.58
C VAL A 231 9.38 7.48 14.37
N ILE A 232 9.30 8.40 13.42
CA ILE A 232 8.05 8.92 12.86
C ILE A 232 7.87 8.30 11.48
N GLY A 233 6.74 7.66 11.24
CA GLY A 233 6.30 7.22 9.90
C GLY A 233 5.29 8.17 9.32
N ALA A 234 5.30 8.34 7.99
CA ALA A 234 4.31 9.09 7.25
C ALA A 234 3.93 8.36 5.97
N ALA A 235 2.64 8.36 5.63
CA ALA A 235 2.10 7.72 4.43
C ALA A 235 0.98 8.56 3.83
N ILE A 236 1.09 8.94 2.55
CA ILE A 236 0.02 9.64 1.86
C ILE A 236 -1.07 8.65 1.39
N CYS A 237 -2.32 8.93 1.71
CA CYS A 237 -3.47 8.12 1.32
C CYS A 237 -4.01 8.55 -0.06
N TYR A 238 -3.17 8.45 -1.07
CA TYR A 238 -3.49 8.90 -2.43
C TYR A 238 -2.90 7.95 -3.49
N SER A 239 -3.66 7.69 -4.53
CA SER A 239 -3.23 6.84 -5.64
C SER A 239 -2.94 7.62 -6.93
N GLY A 240 -2.80 8.94 -6.84
CA GLY A 240 -2.38 9.83 -7.92
C GLY A 240 -0.92 10.24 -7.81
N ASN A 241 -0.54 11.26 -8.57
CA ASN A 241 0.78 11.86 -8.48
C ASN A 241 0.96 12.53 -7.12
N TYR A 242 2.01 12.18 -6.42
CA TYR A 242 2.30 12.70 -5.08
C TYR A 242 3.73 13.24 -4.98
N LYS A 243 3.93 14.09 -3.98
CA LYS A 243 5.23 14.64 -3.63
C LYS A 243 5.37 14.72 -2.12
N LEU A 244 6.44 14.10 -1.62
CA LEU A 244 6.87 14.16 -0.23
C LEU A 244 8.20 14.91 -0.20
N ARG A 245 8.33 15.89 0.71
CA ARG A 245 9.55 16.71 0.83
C ARG A 245 10.04 16.71 2.27
N ALA A 246 11.29 16.30 2.48
CA ALA A 246 12.01 16.51 3.72
C ALA A 246 12.93 17.73 3.51
N VAL A 247 12.61 18.83 4.17
CA VAL A 247 13.34 20.11 4.05
C VAL A 247 14.17 20.33 5.31
N THR A 248 15.47 20.51 5.14
CA THR A 248 16.39 20.82 6.23
C THR A 248 16.94 22.23 6.04
N ASP A 249 16.73 23.11 7.01
CA ASP A 249 17.24 24.48 6.96
C ASP A 249 18.73 24.56 7.37
N ASP A 250 19.31 25.77 7.28
CA ASP A 250 20.71 26.04 7.62
C ASP A 250 21.04 25.86 9.12
N SER A 251 20.02 25.76 9.96
CA SER A 251 20.12 25.46 11.39
C SER A 251 19.87 23.98 11.73
N GLU A 252 19.90 23.10 10.71
CA GLU A 252 19.64 21.66 10.80
C GLU A 252 18.25 21.33 11.39
N TYR A 253 17.27 22.20 11.15
CA TYR A 253 15.89 21.92 11.51
C TYR A 253 15.16 21.22 10.35
N HIS A 254 14.62 20.02 10.62
CA HIS A 254 13.97 19.19 9.64
C HIS A 254 12.46 19.40 9.64
N GLN A 255 11.88 19.49 8.46
CA GLN A 255 10.46 19.69 8.21
C GLN A 255 10.00 18.71 7.15
N PHE A 256 8.79 18.22 7.26
CA PHE A 256 8.19 17.29 6.30
C PHE A 256 6.90 17.86 5.72
N PHE A 257 6.77 17.73 4.41
CA PHE A 257 5.59 18.12 3.63
C PHE A 257 5.12 16.92 2.81
N ALA A 258 3.82 16.74 2.69
CA ALA A 258 3.23 15.67 1.89
C ALA A 258 1.96 16.15 1.21
N GLY A 259 1.82 15.88 -0.09
CA GLY A 259 0.64 16.27 -0.83
C GLY A 259 0.59 15.71 -2.24
N ILE A 260 -0.39 16.16 -2.99
CA ILE A 260 -0.48 15.95 -4.44
C ILE A 260 0.70 16.67 -5.09
N ASP A 261 1.34 16.04 -6.08
CA ASP A 261 2.37 16.72 -6.86
C ASP A 261 1.74 17.82 -7.73
N GLU A 262 2.20 19.04 -7.50
CA GLU A 262 1.74 20.22 -8.22
C GLU A 262 2.25 20.32 -9.66
N TYR A 263 3.19 19.47 -10.05
CA TYR A 263 3.77 19.51 -11.39
C TYR A 263 2.71 19.24 -12.47
N ASN A 264 2.53 20.22 -13.36
CA ASN A 264 1.46 20.25 -14.36
C ASN A 264 0.04 20.01 -13.80
N SER A 265 -0.17 20.34 -12.51
CA SER A 265 -1.41 20.07 -11.78
C SER A 265 -1.95 21.31 -11.06
N GLU A 266 -1.65 22.53 -11.54
CA GLU A 266 -2.31 23.74 -11.05
C GLU A 266 -3.82 23.54 -11.06
N TYR A 267 -4.47 23.89 -9.95
CA TYR A 267 -5.91 23.71 -9.81
C TYR A 267 -6.65 25.05 -9.75
N HIS A 268 -7.56 25.26 -10.67
CA HIS A 268 -8.41 26.45 -10.74
C HIS A 268 -9.66 26.25 -9.89
N LEU A 269 -9.59 26.65 -8.62
CA LEU A 269 -10.68 26.51 -7.66
C LEU A 269 -11.72 27.60 -7.88
N GLN A 270 -12.92 27.22 -8.30
CA GLN A 270 -14.00 28.14 -8.62
C GLN A 270 -14.56 28.82 -7.35
N LYS A 271 -15.23 29.96 -7.54
CA LYS A 271 -15.93 30.66 -6.47
C LYS A 271 -16.89 29.71 -5.74
N GLY A 272 -16.77 29.64 -4.43
CA GLY A 272 -17.64 28.83 -3.56
C GLY A 272 -17.25 27.35 -3.48
N GLU A 273 -16.28 26.91 -4.27
CA GLU A 273 -15.78 25.53 -4.21
C GLU A 273 -14.84 25.31 -3.04
N THR A 274 -14.77 24.06 -2.61
CA THR A 274 -13.81 23.55 -1.64
C THR A 274 -12.99 22.45 -2.26
N PHE A 275 -11.67 22.59 -2.23
CA PHE A 275 -10.73 21.54 -2.59
C PHE A 275 -10.30 20.81 -1.34
N THR A 276 -10.57 19.52 -1.25
CA THR A 276 -10.13 18.65 -0.16
C THR A 276 -8.92 17.85 -0.63
N THR A 277 -7.81 17.94 0.09
CA THR A 277 -6.61 17.18 -0.15
C THR A 277 -6.76 15.73 0.34
N PRO A 278 -6.02 14.76 -0.21
CA PRO A 278 -5.95 13.42 0.38
C PRO A 278 -5.34 13.49 1.80
N ALA A 279 -5.67 12.53 2.65
CA ALA A 279 -5.06 12.46 3.97
C ALA A 279 -3.61 11.96 3.91
N THR A 280 -2.77 12.42 4.84
CA THR A 280 -1.47 11.82 5.17
C THR A 280 -1.56 11.24 6.58
N ALA A 281 -1.25 9.98 6.74
CA ALA A 281 -1.24 9.28 8.02
C ALA A 281 0.15 9.35 8.65
N PHE A 282 0.20 9.66 9.96
CA PHE A 282 1.42 9.72 10.75
C PHE A 282 1.39 8.70 11.88
N SER A 283 2.53 8.12 12.18
CA SER A 283 2.75 7.24 13.34
C SER A 283 4.03 7.62 14.05
N TYR A 284 4.06 7.46 15.36
CA TYR A 284 5.26 7.62 16.18
C TYR A 284 5.47 6.37 17.04
N SER A 285 6.71 5.92 17.18
CA SER A 285 7.06 4.76 18.01
C SER A 285 8.48 4.84 18.56
N HIS A 286 8.70 4.25 19.73
CA HIS A 286 10.02 3.98 20.31
C HIS A 286 10.61 2.63 19.88
N ASP A 287 9.78 1.76 19.31
CA ASP A 287 10.13 0.38 18.99
C ASP A 287 10.76 0.26 17.58
N GLY A 288 11.49 1.29 17.15
CA GLY A 288 12.18 1.31 15.88
C GLY A 288 11.26 1.30 14.66
N LEU A 289 11.82 0.92 13.53
CA LEU A 289 11.11 0.86 12.24
C LEU A 289 9.96 -0.14 12.26
N SER A 290 10.15 -1.31 12.89
CA SER A 290 9.10 -2.32 13.04
C SER A 290 7.94 -1.86 13.94
N GLY A 291 8.18 -0.98 14.91
CA GLY A 291 7.13 -0.37 15.74
C GLY A 291 6.16 0.45 14.91
N VAL A 292 6.69 1.33 14.07
CA VAL A 292 5.90 2.11 13.10
C VAL A 292 5.18 1.20 12.12
N SER A 293 5.85 0.16 11.60
CA SER A 293 5.22 -0.82 10.71
C SER A 293 3.99 -1.47 11.35
N ARG A 294 4.11 -1.94 12.59
CA ARG A 294 2.98 -2.55 13.32
C ARG A 294 1.79 -1.60 13.47
N ASN A 295 2.05 -0.30 13.73
CA ASN A 295 1.00 0.71 13.83
C ASN A 295 0.26 0.88 12.49
N PHE A 296 0.99 1.01 11.37
CA PHE A 296 0.40 1.08 10.03
C PHE A 296 -0.35 -0.21 9.67
N HIS A 297 0.18 -1.39 10.03
CA HIS A 297 -0.46 -2.66 9.74
C HIS A 297 -1.79 -2.84 10.50
N ARG A 298 -1.84 -2.49 11.78
CA ARG A 298 -3.05 -2.55 12.61
C ARG A 298 -4.10 -1.57 12.10
N TRP A 299 -3.70 -0.29 11.91
CA TRP A 299 -4.55 0.74 11.34
C TRP A 299 -5.06 0.35 9.95
N GLY A 300 -4.18 -0.19 9.10
CA GLY A 300 -4.54 -0.67 7.78
C GLY A 300 -5.63 -1.71 7.83
N ARG A 301 -5.45 -2.78 8.61
CA ARG A 301 -6.42 -3.85 8.75
C ARG A 301 -7.75 -3.37 9.34
N GLU A 302 -7.71 -2.51 10.35
CA GLU A 302 -8.90 -2.09 11.09
C GLU A 302 -9.71 -1.01 10.36
N TYR A 303 -9.04 -0.08 9.66
CA TYR A 303 -9.68 1.15 9.21
C TYR A 303 -9.58 1.45 7.70
N LYS A 304 -8.58 0.92 7.01
CA LYS A 304 -8.31 1.32 5.62
C LYS A 304 -8.47 0.20 4.60
N LEU A 305 -8.05 -0.99 4.94
CA LEU A 305 -8.07 -2.09 3.98
C LEU A 305 -9.48 -2.63 3.80
N MET A 306 -9.89 -2.80 2.55
CA MET A 306 -11.14 -3.51 2.26
C MET A 306 -11.06 -4.94 2.79
N HIS A 307 -12.04 -5.34 3.61
CA HIS A 307 -12.07 -6.64 4.28
C HIS A 307 -10.76 -6.97 5.03
N GLY A 308 -10.23 -6.02 5.79
CA GLY A 308 -8.99 -6.19 6.55
C GLY A 308 -9.04 -7.28 7.63
N ASP A 309 -10.23 -7.75 7.98
CA ASP A 309 -10.53 -8.83 8.92
C ASP A 309 -10.82 -10.19 8.25
N ARG A 310 -10.79 -10.28 6.90
CA ARG A 310 -11.12 -11.49 6.14
C ARG A 310 -9.86 -12.19 5.65
N GLU A 311 -9.64 -13.44 6.03
CA GLU A 311 -8.54 -14.25 5.50
C GLU A 311 -8.58 -14.33 3.97
N ARG A 312 -7.42 -14.20 3.32
CA ARG A 312 -7.25 -14.35 1.88
C ARG A 312 -7.10 -15.82 1.51
N LYS A 313 -7.74 -16.21 0.41
CA LYS A 313 -7.70 -17.57 -0.13
C LYS A 313 -6.37 -17.87 -0.81
N ILE A 314 -5.94 -19.12 -0.74
CA ILE A 314 -4.78 -19.62 -1.49
C ILE A 314 -5.21 -19.81 -2.94
N LEU A 315 -4.61 -19.05 -3.86
CA LEU A 315 -4.99 -19.06 -5.27
C LEU A 315 -3.93 -19.68 -6.17
N LEU A 316 -4.36 -20.09 -7.35
CA LEU A 316 -3.52 -20.30 -8.54
C LEU A 316 -3.92 -19.28 -9.61
N ASN A 317 -2.97 -18.47 -10.05
CA ASN A 317 -3.14 -17.57 -11.20
C ASN A 317 -2.58 -18.25 -12.45
N SER A 318 -3.27 -18.09 -13.60
CA SER A 318 -2.88 -18.75 -14.84
C SER A 318 -1.76 -18.06 -15.61
N TRP A 319 -1.40 -16.80 -15.30
CA TRP A 319 -0.52 -15.98 -16.13
C TRP A 319 0.83 -16.66 -16.45
N GLU A 320 1.70 -16.89 -15.49
CA GLU A 320 2.98 -17.55 -15.74
C GLU A 320 2.84 -19.03 -16.13
N GLY A 321 1.66 -19.59 -15.95
CA GLY A 321 1.37 -20.96 -16.36
C GLY A 321 1.14 -21.13 -17.85
N VAL A 322 0.43 -20.19 -18.50
CA VAL A 322 -0.03 -20.31 -19.88
C VAL A 322 0.00 -19.01 -20.68
N TYR A 323 0.23 -17.86 -20.04
CA TYR A 323 0.12 -16.53 -20.67
C TYR A 323 -1.19 -16.38 -21.45
N PHE A 324 -1.15 -15.98 -22.72
CA PHE A 324 -2.31 -15.82 -23.60
C PHE A 324 -2.89 -17.14 -24.12
N ASP A 325 -2.24 -18.28 -23.88
CA ASP A 325 -2.72 -19.62 -24.34
C ASP A 325 -3.85 -20.14 -23.44
N ILE A 326 -4.88 -19.31 -23.30
CA ILE A 326 -6.10 -19.65 -22.57
C ILE A 326 -6.93 -20.63 -23.42
N ASN A 327 -7.30 -21.77 -22.83
CA ASN A 327 -8.28 -22.68 -23.40
C ASN A 327 -9.06 -23.40 -22.28
N GLU A 328 -10.30 -23.78 -22.58
CA GLU A 328 -11.23 -24.28 -21.57
C GLU A 328 -10.71 -25.56 -20.87
N ALA A 329 -10.15 -26.51 -21.63
CA ALA A 329 -9.62 -27.74 -21.06
C ALA A 329 -8.40 -27.51 -20.16
N GLY A 330 -7.51 -26.58 -20.55
CA GLY A 330 -6.35 -26.18 -19.75
C GLY A 330 -6.75 -25.51 -18.43
N MET A 331 -7.73 -24.61 -18.49
CA MET A 331 -8.27 -23.95 -17.29
C MET A 331 -8.93 -24.95 -16.33
N ALA A 332 -9.72 -25.88 -16.87
CA ALA A 332 -10.34 -26.96 -16.10
C ALA A 332 -9.29 -27.83 -15.39
N GLN A 333 -8.20 -28.19 -16.10
CA GLN A 333 -7.12 -28.97 -15.52
C GLN A 333 -6.39 -28.20 -14.40
N MET A 334 -6.09 -26.92 -14.60
CA MET A 334 -5.46 -26.10 -13.56
C MET A 334 -6.33 -25.95 -12.31
N MET A 335 -7.67 -25.89 -12.46
CA MET A 335 -8.60 -25.90 -11.32
C MET A 335 -8.54 -27.23 -10.55
N ALA A 336 -8.47 -28.36 -11.26
CA ALA A 336 -8.33 -29.69 -10.65
C ALA A 336 -6.97 -29.82 -9.92
N ASP A 337 -5.90 -29.34 -10.53
CA ASP A 337 -4.56 -29.40 -9.99
C ASP A 337 -4.42 -28.59 -8.69
N ILE A 338 -4.87 -27.32 -8.68
CA ILE A 338 -4.80 -26.50 -7.46
C ILE A 338 -5.67 -27.09 -6.35
N LYS A 339 -6.83 -27.63 -6.68
CA LYS A 339 -7.67 -28.33 -5.71
C LYS A 339 -6.96 -29.52 -5.10
N SER A 340 -6.30 -30.34 -5.93
CA SER A 340 -5.57 -31.53 -5.49
C SER A 340 -4.43 -31.21 -4.50
N MET A 341 -3.87 -30.02 -4.62
CA MET A 341 -2.83 -29.49 -3.71
C MET A 341 -3.41 -28.77 -2.47
N GLY A 342 -4.73 -28.59 -2.41
CA GLY A 342 -5.41 -27.96 -1.27
C GLY A 342 -5.67 -26.47 -1.43
N GLY A 343 -5.44 -25.87 -2.60
CA GLY A 343 -5.79 -24.48 -2.89
C GLY A 343 -7.30 -24.24 -2.94
N GLU A 344 -7.68 -22.98 -2.97
CA GLU A 344 -9.06 -22.54 -2.69
C GLU A 344 -9.68 -21.71 -3.82
N LEU A 345 -8.85 -21.10 -4.67
CA LEU A 345 -9.25 -20.15 -5.70
C LEU A 345 -8.41 -20.37 -6.98
N PHE A 346 -9.05 -20.33 -8.14
CA PHE A 346 -8.38 -20.25 -9.43
C PHE A 346 -8.69 -18.90 -10.08
N VAL A 347 -7.67 -18.21 -10.60
CA VAL A 347 -7.80 -16.93 -11.30
C VAL A 347 -7.35 -17.08 -12.73
N MET A 348 -8.30 -16.90 -13.67
CA MET A 348 -8.00 -16.80 -15.09
C MET A 348 -7.50 -15.41 -15.41
N ASP A 349 -6.23 -15.31 -15.85
CA ASP A 349 -5.56 -14.05 -16.19
C ASP A 349 -5.88 -13.59 -17.63
N ASP A 350 -5.11 -12.62 -18.16
CA ASP A 350 -5.28 -12.01 -19.48
C ASP A 350 -5.34 -13.05 -20.63
N GLY A 351 -6.10 -12.74 -21.68
CA GLY A 351 -6.15 -13.56 -22.89
C GLY A 351 -7.50 -14.27 -23.17
N TRP A 352 -8.52 -14.10 -22.33
CA TRP A 352 -9.80 -14.81 -22.43
C TRP A 352 -10.86 -14.16 -23.35
N PHE A 353 -10.63 -12.91 -23.81
CA PHE A 353 -11.61 -12.05 -24.47
C PHE A 353 -11.22 -11.64 -25.90
N GLY A 354 -12.14 -10.91 -26.57
CA GLY A 354 -11.97 -10.35 -27.90
C GLY A 354 -12.74 -11.12 -28.97
N ASP A 355 -13.59 -10.43 -29.72
CA ASP A 355 -14.38 -11.00 -30.82
C ASP A 355 -13.81 -10.65 -32.18
N LYS A 356 -13.90 -9.40 -32.61
CA LYS A 356 -13.33 -8.93 -33.87
C LYS A 356 -11.80 -8.98 -33.84
N TYR A 357 -11.20 -8.52 -32.78
CA TYR A 357 -9.79 -8.59 -32.47
C TYR A 357 -9.56 -9.64 -31.39
N LYS A 358 -8.61 -10.56 -31.58
CA LYS A 358 -8.35 -11.65 -30.64
C LYS A 358 -7.26 -11.27 -29.65
N ARG A 359 -7.49 -11.43 -28.34
CA ARG A 359 -6.52 -11.19 -27.30
C ARG A 359 -5.49 -12.32 -27.19
N ASP A 360 -4.65 -12.45 -28.21
CA ASP A 360 -3.56 -13.43 -28.26
C ASP A 360 -2.20 -12.78 -27.95
N THR A 361 -2.17 -11.47 -27.85
CA THR A 361 -1.00 -10.64 -27.51
C THR A 361 -1.45 -9.34 -26.85
N ASP A 362 -0.49 -8.54 -26.36
CA ASP A 362 -0.72 -7.22 -25.74
C ASP A 362 -1.25 -6.13 -26.67
N ASN A 363 -1.21 -6.33 -27.98
CA ASN A 363 -1.36 -5.25 -28.95
C ASN A 363 -2.77 -5.06 -29.50
N CYS A 364 -3.77 -5.81 -29.03
CA CYS A 364 -5.15 -5.69 -29.52
C CYS A 364 -6.19 -6.13 -28.49
N ALA A 365 -7.44 -5.80 -28.79
CA ALA A 365 -8.67 -6.22 -28.11
C ALA A 365 -8.89 -5.67 -26.69
N LEU A 366 -7.91 -5.01 -26.05
CA LEU A 366 -8.12 -4.44 -24.72
C LEU A 366 -9.23 -3.38 -24.78
N GLY A 367 -10.24 -3.53 -23.96
CA GLY A 367 -11.48 -2.75 -23.98
C GLY A 367 -12.69 -3.53 -24.51
N ASP A 368 -12.46 -4.63 -25.23
CA ASP A 368 -13.50 -5.46 -25.86
C ASP A 368 -13.79 -6.70 -24.98
N TRP A 369 -14.53 -6.52 -23.90
CA TRP A 369 -14.75 -7.53 -22.85
C TRP A 369 -15.76 -8.62 -23.26
N VAL A 370 -15.61 -9.16 -24.47
CA VAL A 370 -16.43 -10.23 -25.02
C VAL A 370 -15.64 -11.53 -24.99
N VAL A 371 -16.23 -12.59 -24.44
CA VAL A 371 -15.58 -13.90 -24.32
C VAL A 371 -15.19 -14.45 -25.68
N ASP A 372 -13.93 -14.86 -25.88
CA ASP A 372 -13.50 -15.59 -27.07
C ASP A 372 -14.03 -17.02 -27.04
N ARG A 373 -15.07 -17.28 -27.86
CA ARG A 373 -15.74 -18.60 -27.95
C ARG A 373 -14.89 -19.67 -28.62
N LYS A 374 -13.77 -19.33 -29.26
CA LYS A 374 -12.82 -20.35 -29.75
C LYS A 374 -11.97 -20.90 -28.62
N LYS A 375 -11.54 -20.03 -27.70
CA LYS A 375 -10.78 -20.42 -26.51
C LYS A 375 -11.66 -21.06 -25.45
N LEU A 376 -12.85 -20.52 -25.25
CA LEU A 376 -13.82 -20.91 -24.24
C LEU A 376 -15.17 -21.23 -24.90
N PRO A 377 -15.37 -22.42 -25.52
CA PRO A 377 -16.59 -22.77 -26.22
C PRO A 377 -17.86 -22.64 -25.38
N HIS A 378 -17.81 -23.02 -24.10
CA HIS A 378 -18.93 -22.87 -23.16
C HIS A 378 -18.91 -21.55 -22.39
N GLY A 379 -17.92 -20.65 -22.68
CA GLY A 379 -17.78 -19.36 -22.06
C GLY A 379 -17.38 -19.41 -20.58
N ILE A 380 -17.57 -18.30 -19.88
CA ILE A 380 -17.33 -18.22 -18.44
C ILE A 380 -18.27 -19.16 -17.68
N ASP A 381 -19.49 -19.37 -18.13
CA ASP A 381 -20.45 -20.34 -17.53
C ASP A 381 -19.85 -21.75 -17.43
N GLY A 382 -19.14 -22.21 -18.48
CA GLY A 382 -18.47 -23.51 -18.49
C GLY A 382 -17.36 -23.58 -17.42
N LEU A 383 -16.58 -22.53 -17.27
CA LEU A 383 -15.53 -22.47 -16.26
C LEU A 383 -16.09 -22.37 -14.83
N LEU A 384 -17.17 -21.63 -14.62
CA LEU A 384 -17.86 -21.55 -13.32
C LEU A 384 -18.45 -22.91 -12.92
N ALA A 385 -19.05 -23.63 -13.88
CA ALA A 385 -19.54 -24.99 -13.65
C ALA A 385 -18.39 -25.94 -13.25
N GLU A 386 -17.24 -25.85 -13.93
CA GLU A 386 -16.07 -26.68 -13.59
C GLU A 386 -15.49 -26.28 -12.23
N ALA A 387 -15.33 -24.98 -11.92
CA ALA A 387 -14.88 -24.52 -10.63
C ALA A 387 -15.77 -25.04 -9.49
N LYS A 388 -17.10 -25.01 -9.67
CA LYS A 388 -18.07 -25.57 -8.74
C LYS A 388 -17.90 -27.08 -8.58
N LYS A 389 -17.72 -27.80 -9.67
CA LYS A 389 -17.49 -29.27 -9.68
C LYS A 389 -16.21 -29.62 -8.92
N GLN A 390 -15.12 -28.87 -9.11
CA GLN A 390 -13.86 -29.07 -8.40
C GLN A 390 -13.91 -28.56 -6.95
N GLY A 391 -14.88 -27.72 -6.59
CA GLY A 391 -14.99 -27.11 -5.26
C GLY A 391 -13.90 -26.07 -5.00
N VAL A 392 -13.54 -25.29 -6.01
CA VAL A 392 -12.70 -24.10 -5.94
C VAL A 392 -13.51 -22.85 -6.29
N LYS A 393 -13.09 -21.69 -5.81
CA LYS A 393 -13.63 -20.40 -6.25
C LYS A 393 -13.02 -20.01 -7.59
N PHE A 394 -13.68 -19.09 -8.29
CA PHE A 394 -13.23 -18.60 -9.59
C PHE A 394 -13.01 -17.09 -9.54
N GLY A 395 -11.92 -16.63 -10.14
CA GLY A 395 -11.57 -15.24 -10.34
C GLY A 395 -11.20 -14.94 -11.78
N ILE A 396 -11.22 -13.66 -12.13
CA ILE A 396 -10.96 -13.19 -13.50
C ILE A 396 -10.10 -11.93 -13.50
N TRP A 397 -9.26 -11.79 -14.51
CA TRP A 397 -8.46 -10.60 -14.78
C TRP A 397 -9.23 -9.59 -15.64
N LEU A 398 -9.11 -8.31 -15.27
CA LEU A 398 -9.62 -7.16 -16.01
C LEU A 398 -8.56 -6.04 -16.00
N GLU A 399 -8.50 -5.23 -17.07
CA GLU A 399 -7.75 -3.97 -17.15
C GLU A 399 -8.69 -2.85 -17.65
N PRO A 400 -9.61 -2.38 -16.80
CA PRO A 400 -10.76 -1.60 -17.24
C PRO A 400 -10.43 -0.14 -17.60
N GLU A 401 -9.27 0.37 -17.16
CA GLU A 401 -8.84 1.75 -17.39
C GLU A 401 -8.07 1.94 -18.70
N MET A 402 -7.85 0.86 -19.45
CA MET A 402 -7.01 0.87 -20.63
C MET A 402 -7.75 0.33 -21.85
N SER A 403 -7.24 0.66 -23.03
CA SER A 403 -7.69 0.11 -24.30
C SER A 403 -6.50 -0.08 -25.24
N ASN A 404 -6.68 -0.79 -26.33
CA ASN A 404 -5.78 -0.76 -27.47
C ASN A 404 -6.38 0.10 -28.59
N THR A 405 -5.55 0.76 -29.38
CA THR A 405 -6.01 1.42 -30.62
C THR A 405 -6.56 0.41 -31.65
N THR A 406 -6.16 -0.87 -31.53
CA THR A 406 -6.72 -2.01 -32.26
C THR A 406 -7.77 -2.70 -31.39
N SER A 407 -8.91 -2.05 -31.17
CA SER A 407 -10.08 -2.54 -30.46
C SER A 407 -11.38 -1.97 -31.01
N GLU A 408 -12.49 -2.65 -30.82
CA GLU A 408 -13.81 -2.12 -31.16
C GLU A 408 -14.20 -0.92 -30.29
N LEU A 409 -13.73 -0.90 -29.04
CA LEU A 409 -13.93 0.24 -28.15
C LEU A 409 -13.30 1.51 -28.72
N TYR A 410 -12.05 1.45 -29.14
CA TYR A 410 -11.35 2.61 -29.70
C TYR A 410 -11.94 3.05 -31.06
N GLU A 411 -12.37 2.10 -31.89
CA GLU A 411 -13.07 2.42 -33.15
C GLU A 411 -14.34 3.25 -32.91
N LYS A 412 -15.08 2.92 -31.84
CA LYS A 412 -16.35 3.59 -31.48
C LYS A 412 -16.14 4.90 -30.73
N HIS A 413 -15.11 4.96 -29.89
CA HIS A 413 -14.85 6.05 -28.94
C HIS A 413 -13.39 6.50 -28.91
N PRO A 414 -12.82 6.98 -30.02
CA PRO A 414 -11.45 7.51 -30.04
C PRO A 414 -11.28 8.79 -29.22
N ASP A 415 -12.38 9.40 -28.82
CA ASP A 415 -12.47 10.58 -27.94
C ASP A 415 -12.43 10.27 -26.45
N TRP A 416 -12.42 8.98 -26.05
CA TRP A 416 -12.41 8.56 -24.66
C TRP A 416 -11.02 8.36 -24.06
N VAL A 417 -9.98 8.56 -24.85
CA VAL A 417 -8.60 8.32 -24.40
C VAL A 417 -7.91 9.62 -23.97
N VAL A 418 -7.00 9.49 -23.03
CA VAL A 418 -6.08 10.55 -22.63
C VAL A 418 -5.24 10.94 -23.86
N LYS A 419 -5.35 12.21 -24.25
CA LYS A 419 -4.63 12.76 -25.40
C LYS A 419 -4.46 14.25 -25.26
N ALA A 420 -3.22 14.73 -25.36
CA ALA A 420 -2.93 16.15 -25.39
C ALA A 420 -3.51 16.80 -26.65
N PRO A 421 -4.17 17.97 -26.54
CA PRO A 421 -4.72 18.67 -27.69
C PRO A 421 -3.65 18.93 -28.78
N LYS A 422 -3.98 18.63 -30.03
CA LYS A 422 -3.10 18.84 -31.20
C LYS A 422 -1.76 18.09 -31.14
N ARG A 423 -1.69 16.98 -30.41
CA ARG A 423 -0.53 16.09 -30.33
C ARG A 423 -0.94 14.68 -30.75
N ASP A 424 0.04 13.88 -31.12
CA ASP A 424 -0.17 12.45 -31.39
C ASP A 424 -0.49 11.70 -30.11
N LEU A 425 -1.11 10.53 -30.25
CA LEU A 425 -1.33 9.62 -29.13
C LEU A 425 0.00 9.14 -28.58
N GLN A 426 0.10 9.08 -27.27
CA GLN A 426 1.13 8.31 -26.60
C GLN A 426 0.68 6.86 -26.54
N LEU A 427 1.44 5.98 -27.16
CA LEU A 427 1.16 4.54 -27.20
C LEU A 427 2.07 3.81 -26.22
N GLY A 428 1.47 2.96 -25.40
CA GLY A 428 2.15 2.14 -24.41
C GLY A 428 2.43 0.73 -24.91
N ARG A 429 2.24 -0.23 -24.01
CA ARG A 429 2.50 -1.66 -24.18
C ARG A 429 1.97 -2.19 -25.52
N GLY A 430 2.76 -3.02 -26.21
CA GLY A 430 2.42 -3.56 -27.51
C GLY A 430 2.36 -2.51 -28.65
N GLY A 431 2.74 -1.25 -28.40
CA GLY A 431 2.69 -0.15 -29.37
C GLY A 431 1.28 0.31 -29.74
N THR A 432 0.26 -0.11 -28.97
CA THR A 432 -1.17 0.19 -29.24
C THR A 432 -1.96 0.56 -27.99
N GLN A 433 -1.43 0.33 -26.80
CA GLN A 433 -2.16 0.56 -25.55
C GLN A 433 -2.32 2.06 -25.28
N VAL A 434 -3.51 2.47 -24.82
CA VAL A 434 -3.90 3.83 -24.44
C VAL A 434 -4.65 3.82 -23.13
N VAL A 435 -4.60 4.95 -22.41
CA VAL A 435 -5.31 5.16 -21.13
C VAL A 435 -6.68 5.79 -21.42
N LEU A 436 -7.73 5.28 -20.83
CA LEU A 436 -9.08 5.86 -20.89
C LEU A 436 -9.15 7.08 -19.96
N ASP A 437 -9.78 8.16 -20.41
CA ASP A 437 -9.86 9.44 -19.67
C ASP A 437 -10.95 9.40 -18.60
N LEU A 438 -10.59 9.00 -17.39
CA LEU A 438 -11.51 8.94 -16.24
C LEU A 438 -11.92 10.34 -15.70
N ALA A 439 -11.38 11.45 -16.22
CA ALA A 439 -11.97 12.75 -15.98
C ALA A 439 -13.36 12.89 -16.67
N ASN A 440 -13.64 12.07 -17.68
CA ASN A 440 -14.90 12.06 -18.43
C ASN A 440 -15.94 11.15 -17.74
N PRO A 441 -17.10 11.65 -17.30
CA PRO A 441 -18.16 10.84 -16.66
C PRO A 441 -18.66 9.67 -17.53
N LYS A 442 -18.67 9.80 -18.86
CA LYS A 442 -19.06 8.70 -19.75
C LYS A 442 -18.08 7.54 -19.71
N VAL A 443 -16.79 7.84 -19.56
CA VAL A 443 -15.75 6.84 -19.39
C VAL A 443 -15.85 6.18 -18.01
N GLN A 444 -16.16 6.96 -16.95
CA GLN A 444 -16.46 6.41 -15.63
C GLN A 444 -17.62 5.42 -15.67
N ASP A 445 -18.70 5.75 -16.40
CA ASP A 445 -19.86 4.86 -16.58
C ASP A 445 -19.49 3.59 -17.32
N PHE A 446 -18.68 3.70 -18.36
CA PHE A 446 -18.18 2.54 -19.12
C PHE A 446 -17.31 1.62 -18.24
N VAL A 447 -16.32 2.17 -17.52
CA VAL A 447 -15.44 1.40 -16.64
C VAL A 447 -16.24 0.71 -15.53
N PHE A 448 -17.24 1.40 -14.95
CA PHE A 448 -18.14 0.78 -13.99
C PHE A 448 -18.91 -0.37 -14.63
N SER A 449 -19.43 -0.18 -15.86
CA SER A 449 -20.25 -1.19 -16.55
C SER A 449 -19.48 -2.49 -16.82
N ILE A 450 -18.15 -2.43 -17.04
CA ILE A 450 -17.33 -3.64 -17.24
C ILE A 450 -17.49 -4.61 -16.06
N VAL A 451 -17.33 -4.09 -14.85
CA VAL A 451 -17.48 -4.90 -13.62
C VAL A 451 -18.95 -5.23 -13.38
N ASP A 452 -19.85 -4.29 -13.59
CA ASP A 452 -21.28 -4.45 -13.34
C ASP A 452 -21.92 -5.51 -14.23
N ASP A 453 -21.62 -5.51 -15.52
CA ASP A 453 -22.09 -6.51 -16.49
C ASP A 453 -21.51 -7.89 -16.17
N MET A 454 -20.20 -7.93 -15.81
CA MET A 454 -19.53 -9.17 -15.44
C MET A 454 -20.20 -9.81 -14.21
N MET A 455 -20.36 -9.04 -13.13
CA MET A 455 -20.93 -9.53 -11.88
C MET A 455 -22.44 -9.79 -11.96
N THR A 456 -23.17 -9.05 -12.81
CA THR A 456 -24.60 -9.29 -13.04
C THR A 456 -24.82 -10.58 -13.80
N LYS A 457 -23.98 -10.85 -14.80
CA LYS A 457 -24.07 -12.05 -15.64
C LYS A 457 -23.51 -13.29 -14.96
N TYR A 458 -22.44 -13.12 -14.17
CA TYR A 458 -21.67 -14.19 -13.55
C TYR A 458 -21.48 -13.94 -12.04
N PRO A 459 -22.55 -13.99 -11.26
CA PRO A 459 -22.50 -13.64 -9.83
C PRO A 459 -21.66 -14.60 -8.97
N GLU A 460 -21.24 -15.74 -9.51
CA GLU A 460 -20.39 -16.72 -8.86
C GLU A 460 -18.89 -16.33 -8.90
N ILE A 461 -18.50 -15.31 -9.66
CA ILE A 461 -17.14 -14.77 -9.64
C ILE A 461 -16.86 -14.22 -8.24
N ASP A 462 -15.81 -14.75 -7.59
CA ASP A 462 -15.41 -14.43 -6.21
C ASP A 462 -14.28 -13.40 -6.14
N TYR A 463 -13.58 -13.18 -7.26
CA TYR A 463 -12.33 -12.42 -7.29
C TYR A 463 -12.10 -11.74 -8.65
N ILE A 464 -11.63 -10.50 -8.59
CA ILE A 464 -11.14 -9.75 -9.77
C ILE A 464 -9.69 -9.33 -9.52
N LYS A 465 -8.79 -9.67 -10.46
CA LYS A 465 -7.49 -9.02 -10.57
C LYS A 465 -7.66 -7.81 -11.49
N TRP A 466 -7.57 -6.62 -10.91
CA TRP A 466 -7.69 -5.34 -11.62
C TRP A 466 -6.31 -4.81 -11.95
N ASP A 467 -5.99 -4.75 -13.23
CA ASP A 467 -4.69 -4.31 -13.73
C ASP A 467 -4.73 -2.90 -14.34
N ALA A 468 -3.54 -2.28 -14.50
CA ALA A 468 -3.34 -1.00 -15.16
C ALA A 468 -1.89 -0.91 -15.68
N ASN A 469 -1.68 -1.24 -16.95
CA ASN A 469 -0.33 -1.49 -17.48
C ASN A 469 0.29 -0.29 -18.22
N MET A 470 -0.31 0.90 -18.15
CA MET A 470 0.21 2.09 -18.83
C MET A 470 0.18 3.32 -17.93
N ASN A 471 1.24 4.15 -18.00
CA ASN A 471 1.34 5.47 -17.37
C ASN A 471 0.59 6.53 -18.18
N ILE A 472 0.19 7.62 -17.52
CA ILE A 472 -0.22 8.85 -18.20
C ILE A 472 1.03 9.69 -18.46
N SER A 473 1.62 9.53 -19.64
CA SER A 473 2.83 10.26 -20.06
C SER A 473 2.56 11.43 -21.02
N ASN A 474 1.36 11.48 -21.62
CA ASN A 474 0.93 12.54 -22.51
C ASN A 474 -0.26 13.29 -21.89
N HIS A 475 0.05 14.29 -21.08
CA HIS A 475 -0.93 15.04 -20.30
C HIS A 475 -1.90 15.81 -21.20
N GLY A 476 -3.15 15.40 -21.19
CA GLY A 476 -4.23 16.09 -21.88
C GLY A 476 -5.53 15.29 -21.89
N SER A 477 -6.65 15.99 -21.79
CA SER A 477 -8.00 15.45 -21.84
C SER A 477 -8.78 16.01 -23.02
N GLN A 478 -9.47 15.12 -23.73
CA GLN A 478 -10.40 15.55 -24.78
C GLN A 478 -11.75 16.02 -24.20
N TYR A 479 -11.97 15.78 -22.92
CA TYR A 479 -13.17 16.20 -22.18
C TYR A 479 -13.00 17.52 -21.44
N LEU A 480 -11.86 17.73 -20.78
CA LEU A 480 -11.60 18.94 -20.00
C LEU A 480 -11.45 20.18 -20.90
N THR A 481 -11.94 21.33 -20.41
CA THR A 481 -11.77 22.62 -21.11
C THR A 481 -10.28 23.01 -21.21
N ALA A 482 -9.95 23.91 -22.10
CA ALA A 482 -8.58 24.40 -22.30
C ALA A 482 -7.97 24.96 -20.99
N ASN A 483 -8.79 25.66 -20.17
CA ASN A 483 -8.33 26.25 -18.92
C ASN A 483 -8.11 25.20 -17.80
N ASN A 484 -8.71 24.01 -17.92
CA ASN A 484 -8.66 22.96 -16.91
C ASN A 484 -7.81 21.76 -17.33
N GLN A 485 -6.98 21.89 -18.37
CA GLN A 485 -6.11 20.77 -18.77
C GLN A 485 -5.14 20.34 -17.67
N SER A 486 -4.70 21.28 -16.83
CA SER A 486 -3.86 20.99 -15.66
C SER A 486 -4.56 20.17 -14.58
N HIS A 487 -5.88 20.07 -14.61
CA HIS A 487 -6.65 19.26 -13.65
C HIS A 487 -6.60 17.76 -13.95
N LEU A 488 -6.08 17.31 -15.12
CA LEU A 488 -6.23 15.93 -15.59
C LEU A 488 -5.82 14.89 -14.55
N TYR A 489 -4.62 14.99 -13.97
CA TYR A 489 -4.15 14.00 -12.99
C TYR A 489 -5.09 13.90 -11.77
N ILE A 490 -5.56 15.03 -11.27
CA ILE A 490 -6.45 15.10 -10.12
C ILE A 490 -7.84 14.56 -10.47
N GLU A 491 -8.43 15.02 -11.59
CA GLU A 491 -9.77 14.61 -12.02
C GLU A 491 -9.80 13.14 -12.49
N TYR A 492 -8.71 12.63 -13.06
CA TYR A 492 -8.55 11.20 -13.37
C TYR A 492 -8.73 10.36 -12.09
N HIS A 493 -7.98 10.68 -11.02
CA HIS A 493 -8.06 9.94 -9.77
C HIS A 493 -9.39 10.12 -9.05
N ARG A 494 -9.99 11.30 -9.09
CA ARG A 494 -11.36 11.51 -8.59
C ARG A 494 -12.38 10.65 -9.35
N GLY A 495 -12.21 10.55 -10.66
CA GLY A 495 -13.03 9.67 -11.51
C GLY A 495 -12.84 8.20 -11.19
N PHE A 496 -11.59 7.76 -11.04
CA PHE A 496 -11.23 6.41 -10.63
C PHE A 496 -11.86 6.05 -9.27
N GLU A 497 -11.70 6.91 -8.28
CA GLU A 497 -12.29 6.72 -6.95
C GLU A 497 -13.82 6.62 -7.00
N LYS A 498 -14.50 7.48 -7.78
CA LYS A 498 -15.97 7.41 -7.97
C LYS A 498 -16.41 6.06 -8.57
N VAL A 499 -15.65 5.53 -9.52
CA VAL A 499 -15.93 4.21 -10.10
C VAL A 499 -15.80 3.13 -9.03
N LEU A 500 -14.72 3.14 -8.26
CA LEU A 500 -14.48 2.16 -7.19
C LEU A 500 -15.54 2.25 -6.08
N GLN A 501 -15.94 3.45 -5.67
CA GLN A 501 -17.03 3.66 -4.71
C GLN A 501 -18.34 3.06 -5.18
N ARG A 502 -18.69 3.23 -6.47
CA ARG A 502 -19.89 2.63 -7.07
C ARG A 502 -19.82 1.11 -7.09
N ILE A 503 -18.65 0.54 -7.43
CA ILE A 503 -18.44 -0.92 -7.43
C ILE A 503 -18.61 -1.45 -6.01
N ARG A 504 -17.98 -0.83 -5.01
CA ARG A 504 -18.06 -1.28 -3.62
C ARG A 504 -19.45 -1.12 -3.01
N ALA A 505 -20.18 -0.09 -3.39
CA ALA A 505 -21.57 0.09 -2.96
C ALA A 505 -22.49 -1.02 -3.49
N LYS A 506 -22.23 -1.54 -4.70
CA LYS A 506 -23.06 -2.60 -5.32
C LYS A 506 -22.55 -4.01 -5.02
N TYR A 507 -21.25 -4.19 -4.94
CA TYR A 507 -20.56 -5.48 -4.74
C TYR A 507 -19.62 -5.44 -3.52
N PRO A 508 -20.16 -5.28 -2.32
CA PRO A 508 -19.35 -5.08 -1.11
C PRO A 508 -18.52 -6.31 -0.71
N ASP A 509 -18.91 -7.51 -1.16
CA ASP A 509 -18.24 -8.76 -0.78
C ASP A 509 -17.23 -9.27 -1.81
N LEU A 510 -17.16 -8.63 -2.99
CA LEU A 510 -16.24 -9.00 -4.06
C LEU A 510 -14.79 -8.77 -3.61
N THR A 511 -13.93 -9.77 -3.78
CA THR A 511 -12.50 -9.60 -3.54
C THR A 511 -11.85 -8.98 -4.78
N ILE A 512 -11.11 -7.87 -4.62
CA ILE A 512 -10.40 -7.21 -5.73
C ILE A 512 -8.93 -7.04 -5.36
N GLN A 513 -8.05 -7.54 -6.24
CA GLN A 513 -6.61 -7.31 -6.16
C GLN A 513 -6.21 -6.13 -7.04
N ALA A 514 -5.45 -5.20 -6.51
CA ALA A 514 -4.80 -4.16 -7.28
C ALA A 514 -3.54 -4.73 -7.96
N CYS A 515 -3.48 -4.59 -9.28
CA CYS A 515 -2.28 -4.78 -10.08
C CYS A 515 -2.08 -3.53 -10.95
N ALA A 516 -0.84 -3.18 -11.21
CA ALA A 516 -0.50 -2.13 -12.17
C ALA A 516 0.91 -2.41 -12.70
N SER A 517 1.02 -3.41 -13.59
CA SER A 517 2.30 -4.03 -13.93
C SER A 517 3.06 -4.44 -12.67
N GLY A 518 2.49 -5.32 -11.86
CA GLY A 518 3.03 -5.63 -10.54
C GLY A 518 2.61 -4.61 -9.47
N GLY A 519 3.57 -4.15 -8.67
CA GLY A 519 3.38 -3.29 -7.50
C GLY A 519 3.14 -1.81 -7.78
N GLY A 520 2.82 -1.42 -9.02
CA GLY A 520 2.64 -0.01 -9.39
C GLY A 520 1.50 0.73 -8.68
N ARG A 521 0.65 0.02 -7.93
CA ARG A 521 -0.43 0.57 -7.08
C ARG A 521 -0.43 0.02 -5.66
N ALA A 522 0.73 -0.29 -5.11
CA ALA A 522 0.88 -0.62 -3.70
C ALA A 522 0.86 0.67 -2.87
N ASN A 523 -0.32 1.20 -2.53
CA ASN A 523 -0.50 2.46 -1.80
C ASN A 523 -1.79 2.51 -0.98
N TRP A 524 -1.85 3.39 0.01
CA TRP A 524 -2.99 3.59 0.89
C TRP A 524 -4.18 4.31 0.24
N GLY A 525 -4.03 4.83 -0.97
CA GLY A 525 -5.12 5.47 -1.72
C GLY A 525 -6.09 4.46 -2.33
N VAL A 526 -5.61 3.27 -2.74
CA VAL A 526 -6.47 2.23 -3.34
C VAL A 526 -6.99 1.22 -2.32
N LEU A 527 -6.26 0.93 -1.25
CA LEU A 527 -6.61 -0.11 -0.28
C LEU A 527 -7.99 0.05 0.40
N PRO A 528 -8.60 1.25 0.52
CA PRO A 528 -10.01 1.36 0.90
C PRO A 528 -10.98 0.66 -0.06
N TYR A 529 -10.55 0.39 -1.29
CA TYR A 529 -11.35 -0.23 -2.35
C TYR A 529 -10.82 -1.58 -2.82
N PHE A 530 -9.58 -1.94 -2.45
CA PHE A 530 -8.93 -3.19 -2.83
C PHE A 530 -8.58 -4.02 -1.61
N ASP A 531 -8.66 -5.33 -1.74
CA ASP A 531 -8.41 -6.29 -0.66
C ASP A 531 -6.93 -6.58 -0.48
N GLU A 532 -6.17 -6.48 -1.56
CA GLU A 532 -4.74 -6.80 -1.64
C GLU A 532 -4.14 -6.21 -2.91
N PHE A 533 -2.83 -6.28 -3.04
CA PHE A 533 -2.14 -5.92 -4.28
C PHE A 533 -1.13 -7.01 -4.71
N TRP A 534 -0.83 -7.03 -6.00
CA TRP A 534 0.28 -7.79 -6.55
C TRP A 534 1.58 -7.06 -6.25
N VAL A 535 2.49 -7.69 -5.50
CA VAL A 535 3.72 -7.02 -5.02
C VAL A 535 4.66 -6.67 -6.16
N SER A 536 4.80 -7.57 -7.13
CA SER A 536 5.66 -7.41 -8.30
C SER A 536 5.36 -8.47 -9.34
N ASP A 537 5.51 -8.12 -10.62
CA ASP A 537 5.54 -9.09 -11.72
C ASP A 537 6.78 -10.00 -11.65
N ASN A 538 7.78 -9.61 -10.88
CA ASN A 538 8.94 -10.45 -10.63
C ASN A 538 8.64 -11.45 -9.52
N THR A 539 8.57 -12.70 -9.87
CA THR A 539 8.29 -13.83 -8.98
C THR A 539 9.55 -14.60 -8.55
N ASP A 540 10.76 -14.11 -8.91
CA ASP A 540 12.02 -14.69 -8.42
C ASP A 540 12.06 -14.66 -6.89
N ALA A 541 12.13 -15.82 -6.27
CA ALA A 541 12.00 -15.95 -4.82
C ALA A 541 13.10 -15.19 -4.04
N LEU A 542 14.33 -15.11 -4.57
CA LEU A 542 15.38 -14.32 -3.92
C LEU A 542 15.06 -12.83 -3.95
N GLN A 543 14.67 -12.32 -5.12
CA GLN A 543 14.33 -10.89 -5.25
C GLN A 543 13.07 -10.55 -4.46
N ARG A 544 12.12 -11.50 -4.34
CA ARG A 544 10.93 -11.34 -3.49
C ARG A 544 11.26 -11.21 -2.00
N VAL A 545 12.34 -11.81 -1.51
CA VAL A 545 12.81 -11.56 -0.13
C VAL A 545 13.05 -10.06 0.09
N TYR A 546 13.70 -9.37 -0.85
CA TYR A 546 13.96 -7.93 -0.75
C TYR A 546 12.69 -7.09 -0.93
N MET A 547 11.90 -7.36 -1.98
CA MET A 547 10.69 -6.61 -2.28
C MET A 547 9.62 -6.77 -1.18
N GLN A 548 9.40 -7.99 -0.68
CA GLN A 548 8.45 -8.24 0.41
C GLN A 548 8.94 -7.64 1.74
N TRP A 549 10.26 -7.63 1.97
CA TRP A 549 10.85 -6.92 3.10
C TRP A 549 10.53 -5.44 3.05
N GLY A 550 10.84 -4.75 1.96
CA GLY A 550 10.56 -3.33 1.78
C GLY A 550 9.08 -3.03 1.90
N THR A 551 8.22 -3.79 1.20
CA THR A 551 6.76 -3.64 1.27
C THR A 551 6.25 -3.76 2.70
N SER A 552 6.83 -4.65 3.53
CA SER A 552 6.44 -4.87 4.92
C SER A 552 6.69 -3.69 5.86
N TYR A 553 7.40 -2.65 5.44
CA TYR A 553 7.55 -1.46 6.27
C TYR A 553 6.22 -0.75 6.50
N PHE A 554 5.33 -0.75 5.50
CA PHE A 554 4.07 -0.02 5.59
C PHE A 554 2.83 -0.92 5.43
N PHE A 555 2.95 -2.07 4.76
CA PHE A 555 1.80 -2.88 4.38
C PHE A 555 1.78 -4.25 5.09
N PRO A 556 0.64 -4.66 5.67
CA PRO A 556 0.52 -5.96 6.33
C PRO A 556 0.55 -7.11 5.34
N ALA A 557 1.02 -8.28 5.77
CA ALA A 557 1.15 -9.47 4.92
C ALA A 557 -0.16 -9.91 4.23
N ILE A 558 -1.31 -9.59 4.80
CA ILE A 558 -2.62 -9.87 4.18
C ILE A 558 -2.80 -9.16 2.83
N THR A 559 -2.11 -8.03 2.60
CA THR A 559 -2.17 -7.29 1.33
C THR A 559 -1.15 -7.76 0.31
N MET A 560 -0.10 -8.45 0.74
CA MET A 560 1.06 -8.81 -0.08
C MET A 560 0.86 -10.16 -0.77
N ALA A 561 0.33 -10.18 -1.99
CA ALA A 561 0.24 -11.40 -2.79
C ALA A 561 1.63 -11.96 -3.10
N SER A 562 1.88 -13.19 -2.69
CA SER A 562 3.17 -13.89 -2.82
C SER A 562 2.97 -15.28 -3.37
N HIS A 563 3.55 -15.54 -4.55
CA HIS A 563 3.26 -16.75 -5.30
C HIS A 563 4.48 -17.66 -5.45
N ILE A 564 4.23 -18.97 -5.39
CA ILE A 564 5.16 -20.02 -5.83
C ILE A 564 5.15 -19.98 -7.36
N SER A 565 6.32 -19.73 -7.99
CA SER A 565 6.47 -19.58 -9.43
C SER A 565 7.31 -20.69 -10.07
N ASN A 566 7.49 -20.62 -11.38
CA ASN A 566 8.31 -21.54 -12.17
C ASN A 566 9.80 -21.49 -11.78
N ALA A 567 10.52 -22.58 -12.04
CA ALA A 567 11.99 -22.64 -12.09
C ALA A 567 12.42 -23.40 -13.37
N PRO A 568 13.25 -22.80 -14.22
CA PRO A 568 13.83 -21.46 -14.11
C PRO A 568 12.75 -20.35 -14.06
N ASN A 569 13.03 -19.28 -13.29
CA ASN A 569 12.16 -18.10 -13.28
C ASN A 569 12.15 -17.42 -14.65
N HIS A 570 10.99 -16.94 -15.11
CA HIS A 570 10.84 -16.41 -16.46
C HIS A 570 11.55 -15.05 -16.71
N GLN A 571 11.86 -14.29 -15.64
CA GLN A 571 12.53 -12.99 -15.75
C GLN A 571 14.05 -13.10 -15.48
N THR A 572 14.42 -13.75 -14.38
CA THR A 572 15.82 -13.84 -13.94
C THR A 572 16.55 -15.06 -14.48
N PHE A 573 15.83 -16.04 -15.03
CA PHE A 573 16.33 -17.36 -15.46
C PHE A 573 17.02 -18.16 -14.33
N ARG A 574 16.80 -17.75 -13.08
CA ARG A 574 17.39 -18.41 -11.91
C ARG A 574 16.58 -19.65 -11.56
N THR A 575 17.29 -20.75 -11.28
CA THR A 575 16.70 -22.00 -10.82
C THR A 575 16.82 -22.08 -9.30
N ILE A 576 15.76 -21.77 -8.59
CA ILE A 576 15.67 -21.81 -7.13
C ILE A 576 14.88 -23.06 -6.72
N PRO A 577 15.36 -23.84 -5.72
CA PRO A 577 14.64 -25.02 -5.23
C PRO A 577 13.21 -24.71 -4.80
N LEU A 578 12.30 -25.66 -5.01
CA LEU A 578 10.87 -25.49 -4.71
C LEU A 578 10.62 -25.12 -3.24
N LYS A 579 11.35 -25.77 -2.30
CA LYS A 579 11.27 -25.46 -0.86
C LYS A 579 11.51 -23.97 -0.57
N TYR A 580 12.56 -23.37 -1.14
CA TYR A 580 12.85 -21.95 -0.94
C TYR A 580 11.75 -21.04 -1.51
N ARG A 581 11.24 -21.38 -2.71
CA ARG A 581 10.12 -20.65 -3.34
C ARG A 581 8.85 -20.72 -2.50
N ILE A 582 8.57 -21.86 -1.89
CA ILE A 582 7.45 -22.06 -0.96
C ILE A 582 7.64 -21.18 0.29
N ASP A 583 8.80 -21.24 0.94
CA ASP A 583 9.04 -20.51 2.20
C ASP A 583 8.95 -18.99 2.02
N VAL A 584 9.41 -18.47 0.88
CA VAL A 584 9.25 -17.06 0.56
C VAL A 584 7.78 -16.73 0.33
N ALA A 585 7.06 -17.55 -0.42
CA ALA A 585 5.64 -17.33 -0.69
C ALA A 585 4.78 -17.41 0.58
N MET A 586 5.12 -18.29 1.54
CA MET A 586 4.43 -18.44 2.82
C MET A 586 4.58 -17.23 3.76
N SER A 587 5.54 -16.33 3.53
CA SER A 587 5.73 -15.13 4.35
C SER A 587 4.77 -13.97 3.99
N GLY A 588 3.95 -14.15 2.97
CA GLY A 588 2.88 -13.24 2.56
C GLY A 588 1.55 -13.94 2.40
N ARG A 589 0.67 -13.39 1.56
CA ARG A 589 -0.56 -14.07 1.16
C ARG A 589 -0.22 -15.12 0.10
N LEU A 590 -0.16 -16.38 0.55
CA LEU A 590 0.26 -17.51 -0.29
C LEU A 590 -0.64 -17.69 -1.51
N GLY A 591 -0.01 -17.86 -2.66
CA GLY A 591 -0.61 -18.31 -3.91
C GLY A 591 0.39 -19.05 -4.78
N MET A 592 -0.03 -19.39 -5.99
CA MET A 592 0.79 -20.03 -7.01
C MET A 592 0.59 -19.31 -8.35
N GLU A 593 1.67 -19.24 -9.13
CA GLU A 593 1.66 -18.72 -10.50
C GLU A 593 2.59 -19.59 -11.34
N ILE A 594 2.13 -20.77 -11.65
CA ILE A 594 2.89 -21.86 -12.26
C ILE A 594 1.94 -22.74 -13.08
N GLN A 595 2.47 -23.43 -14.09
CA GLN A 595 1.73 -24.51 -14.74
C GLN A 595 1.89 -25.81 -13.91
N PRO A 596 0.87 -26.27 -13.16
CA PRO A 596 1.04 -27.38 -12.21
C PRO A 596 1.46 -28.72 -12.83
N LYS A 597 1.19 -28.92 -14.12
CA LYS A 597 1.59 -30.16 -14.81
C LYS A 597 3.10 -30.35 -14.93
N ILE A 598 3.91 -29.29 -14.74
CA ILE A 598 5.37 -29.41 -14.77
C ILE A 598 5.95 -29.96 -13.47
N LEU A 599 5.17 -29.92 -12.40
CA LEU A 599 5.57 -30.46 -11.10
C LEU A 599 5.44 -31.99 -11.12
N ASN A 600 6.46 -32.68 -10.68
CA ASN A 600 6.40 -34.12 -10.46
C ASN A 600 5.56 -34.45 -9.19
N ASP A 601 5.36 -35.75 -8.92
CA ASP A 601 4.50 -36.18 -7.81
C ASP A 601 5.06 -35.80 -6.41
N GLU A 602 6.39 -35.82 -6.25
CA GLU A 602 7.07 -35.41 -5.01
C GLU A 602 6.92 -33.89 -4.79
N GLU A 603 7.10 -33.10 -5.82
CA GLU A 603 6.91 -31.65 -5.78
C GLU A 603 5.45 -31.26 -5.50
N LYS A 604 4.48 -31.96 -6.12
CA LYS A 604 3.06 -31.79 -5.81
C LYS A 604 2.74 -32.18 -4.37
N ALA A 605 3.38 -33.24 -3.85
CA ALA A 605 3.22 -33.64 -2.46
C ALA A 605 3.79 -32.60 -1.48
N LEU A 606 4.95 -31.99 -1.81
CA LEU A 606 5.54 -30.91 -1.04
C LEU A 606 4.63 -29.66 -1.03
N CYS A 607 4.12 -29.24 -2.19
CA CYS A 607 3.16 -28.14 -2.28
C CYS A 607 1.89 -28.42 -1.44
N ARG A 608 1.36 -29.65 -1.51
CA ARG A 608 0.19 -30.03 -0.72
C ARG A 608 0.45 -29.95 0.77
N LYS A 609 1.61 -30.43 1.23
CA LYS A 609 2.04 -30.33 2.63
C LYS A 609 2.14 -28.87 3.06
N ALA A 610 2.88 -28.06 2.31
CA ALA A 610 3.08 -26.63 2.60
C ALA A 610 1.77 -25.83 2.63
N ILE A 611 0.85 -26.08 1.71
CA ILE A 611 -0.48 -25.45 1.70
C ILE A 611 -1.28 -25.85 2.94
N ALA A 612 -1.24 -27.11 3.35
CA ALA A 612 -1.92 -27.58 4.54
C ALA A 612 -1.34 -26.91 5.81
N GLU A 613 -0.03 -26.84 5.93
CA GLU A 613 0.68 -26.17 7.03
C GLU A 613 0.43 -24.66 7.00
N TYR A 614 0.48 -23.99 5.84
CA TYR A 614 0.16 -22.58 5.74
C TYR A 614 -1.24 -22.25 6.26
N LYS A 615 -2.24 -23.09 6.00
CA LYS A 615 -3.60 -22.88 6.51
C LYS A 615 -3.64 -22.84 8.05
N THR A 616 -2.72 -23.52 8.74
CA THR A 616 -2.63 -23.49 10.20
C THR A 616 -1.97 -22.22 10.74
N ILE A 617 -1.06 -21.62 9.96
CA ILE A 617 -0.33 -20.39 10.32
C ILE A 617 -0.90 -19.14 9.66
N ARG A 618 -1.77 -19.29 8.68
CA ARG A 618 -2.36 -18.17 7.90
C ARG A 618 -2.91 -17.03 8.77
N PRO A 619 -3.66 -17.29 9.86
CA PRO A 619 -4.13 -16.22 10.73
C PRO A 619 -2.97 -15.42 11.37
N ILE A 620 -1.86 -16.10 11.70
CA ILE A 620 -0.69 -15.45 12.31
C ILE A 620 0.05 -14.59 11.28
N VAL A 621 0.23 -15.12 10.06
CA VAL A 621 0.92 -14.38 8.98
C VAL A 621 0.10 -13.18 8.53
N GLN A 622 -1.22 -13.36 8.30
CA GLN A 622 -2.07 -12.31 7.74
C GLN A 622 -2.47 -11.25 8.77
N PHE A 623 -2.59 -11.60 10.05
CA PHE A 623 -3.10 -10.69 11.09
C PHE A 623 -2.11 -10.42 12.23
N GLY A 624 -1.01 -11.16 12.32
CA GLY A 624 -0.01 -10.98 13.35
C GLY A 624 0.84 -9.71 13.20
N ASP A 625 1.52 -9.39 14.27
CA ASP A 625 2.49 -8.30 14.31
C ASP A 625 3.83 -8.74 13.72
N ILE A 626 4.39 -7.93 12.83
CA ILE A 626 5.69 -8.20 12.23
C ILE A 626 6.84 -7.75 13.13
N TYR A 627 7.89 -8.57 13.14
CA TYR A 627 9.20 -8.23 13.71
C TYR A 627 10.27 -8.65 12.69
N ARG A 628 10.94 -7.67 12.09
CA ARG A 628 12.08 -7.90 11.22
C ARG A 628 13.32 -8.07 12.10
N LEU A 629 14.14 -9.10 11.84
CA LEU A 629 15.24 -9.50 12.71
C LEU A 629 16.60 -9.34 12.05
N GLN A 630 16.77 -9.84 10.82
CA GLN A 630 17.99 -9.70 10.03
C GLN A 630 17.64 -9.16 8.65
N SER A 631 18.10 -7.95 8.37
CA SER A 631 17.79 -7.27 7.11
C SER A 631 18.61 -7.88 5.95
N PRO A 632 17.99 -8.17 4.80
CA PRO A 632 18.72 -8.59 3.60
C PRO A 632 19.66 -7.48 3.08
N TYR A 633 19.41 -6.22 3.43
CA TYR A 633 20.22 -5.06 3.04
C TYR A 633 21.51 -4.92 3.85
N GLU A 634 21.65 -5.61 4.98
CA GLU A 634 22.91 -5.63 5.76
C GLU A 634 24.05 -6.43 5.09
N LYS A 635 23.77 -7.06 3.94
CA LYS A 635 24.75 -7.86 3.17
C LYS A 635 25.45 -8.95 3.99
N LYS A 636 24.73 -9.55 4.92
CA LYS A 636 25.19 -10.69 5.74
C LYS A 636 24.84 -12.04 5.14
N GLY A 637 24.29 -12.06 3.93
CA GLY A 637 23.88 -13.27 3.20
C GLY A 637 22.70 -14.00 3.78
N VAL A 638 21.94 -13.36 4.68
CA VAL A 638 20.74 -13.92 5.32
C VAL A 638 19.67 -12.84 5.54
N ALA A 639 18.43 -13.28 5.59
CA ALA A 639 17.29 -12.46 6.04
C ALA A 639 16.42 -13.27 7.00
N SER A 640 15.81 -12.60 7.98
CA SER A 640 14.86 -13.25 8.88
C SER A 640 13.83 -12.26 9.42
N LEU A 641 12.61 -12.71 9.53
CA LEU A 641 11.51 -12.00 10.16
C LEU A 641 10.57 -12.97 10.89
N MET A 642 9.69 -12.44 11.70
CA MET A 642 8.65 -13.25 12.33
C MET A 642 7.33 -12.49 12.43
N TYR A 643 6.24 -13.25 12.45
CA TYR A 643 4.91 -12.77 12.79
C TYR A 643 4.51 -13.34 14.13
N VAL A 644 3.96 -12.50 15.01
CA VAL A 644 3.51 -12.88 16.34
C VAL A 644 2.02 -12.62 16.45
N GLY A 645 1.25 -13.62 16.82
CA GLY A 645 -0.20 -13.48 17.04
C GLY A 645 -0.50 -12.52 18.19
N GLU A 646 -1.64 -11.84 18.14
CA GLU A 646 -2.06 -10.83 19.13
C GLU A 646 -1.98 -11.33 20.58
N LYS A 647 -2.37 -12.59 20.82
CA LYS A 647 -2.33 -13.21 22.17
C LYS A 647 -0.92 -13.68 22.56
N LYS A 648 0.05 -13.57 21.68
CA LYS A 648 1.41 -14.08 21.88
C LYS A 648 1.43 -15.57 22.30
N ASP A 649 0.46 -16.34 21.82
CA ASP A 649 0.41 -17.78 22.01
C ASP A 649 1.04 -18.56 20.85
N LYS A 650 1.10 -17.94 19.70
CA LYS A 650 1.74 -18.48 18.49
C LYS A 650 2.56 -17.44 17.77
N ALA A 651 3.67 -17.88 17.17
CA ALA A 651 4.48 -17.07 16.28
C ALA A 651 5.03 -17.92 15.14
N VAL A 652 5.31 -17.31 14.01
CA VAL A 652 5.93 -17.95 12.86
C VAL A 652 7.21 -17.19 12.52
N PHE A 653 8.32 -17.89 12.52
CA PHE A 653 9.63 -17.34 12.21
C PHE A 653 10.07 -17.84 10.84
N TYR A 654 10.59 -16.92 10.02
CA TYR A 654 11.15 -17.17 8.69
C TYR A 654 12.61 -16.81 8.66
N TRP A 655 13.40 -17.68 8.00
CA TRP A 655 14.80 -17.45 7.75
C TRP A 655 15.15 -17.88 6.32
N TRP A 656 15.89 -17.04 5.62
CA TRP A 656 16.33 -17.28 4.26
C TRP A 656 17.81 -16.97 4.12
N LYS A 657 18.54 -17.83 3.42
CA LYS A 657 19.89 -17.56 2.97
C LYS A 657 19.80 -16.81 1.64
N THR A 658 20.38 -15.62 1.55
CA THR A 658 20.34 -14.78 0.35
C THR A 658 21.65 -14.83 -0.45
N GLU A 659 22.76 -15.16 0.21
CA GLU A 659 24.09 -15.27 -0.41
C GLU A 659 24.97 -16.21 0.42
N THR A 660 25.90 -16.90 -0.21
CA THR A 660 26.89 -17.75 0.46
C THR A 660 28.26 -17.10 0.50
N PHE A 661 28.82 -16.97 1.69
CA PHE A 661 30.22 -16.57 1.91
C PHE A 661 31.05 -17.72 2.45
N VAL A 662 32.30 -17.84 1.98
CA VAL A 662 33.24 -18.85 2.48
C VAL A 662 33.58 -18.56 3.95
N ASN A 663 33.58 -19.59 4.80
CA ASN A 663 33.82 -19.49 6.24
C ASN A 663 32.89 -18.56 7.00
N GLN A 664 31.67 -18.41 6.53
CA GLN A 664 30.66 -17.60 7.22
C GLN A 664 30.21 -18.29 8.52
N HIS A 665 30.30 -17.56 9.63
CA HIS A 665 29.68 -17.91 10.90
C HIS A 665 28.44 -17.07 11.10
N LEU A 666 27.27 -17.70 11.12
CA LEU A 666 26.01 -17.01 11.38
C LEU A 666 25.78 -16.89 12.89
N PRO A 667 25.50 -15.70 13.41
CA PRO A 667 25.19 -15.52 14.83
C PRO A 667 23.86 -16.15 15.18
N ARG A 668 23.64 -16.38 16.48
CA ARG A 668 22.30 -16.65 17.00
C ARG A 668 21.38 -15.49 16.68
N ILE A 669 20.11 -15.80 16.43
CA ILE A 669 19.10 -14.80 16.04
C ILE A 669 18.17 -14.59 17.22
N PRO A 670 18.29 -13.47 17.97
CA PRO A 670 17.30 -13.09 18.97
C PRO A 670 15.94 -12.89 18.32
N MET A 671 14.90 -13.46 18.92
CA MET A 671 13.52 -13.25 18.51
C MET A 671 12.96 -11.97 19.10
N ALA A 672 11.79 -11.55 18.66
CA ALA A 672 11.12 -10.36 19.19
C ALA A 672 9.62 -10.55 19.33
N GLY A 673 8.98 -9.75 20.19
CA GLY A 673 7.53 -9.70 20.34
C GLY A 673 6.90 -10.85 21.13
N LEU A 674 7.66 -11.85 21.57
CA LEU A 674 7.16 -12.96 22.37
C LEU A 674 6.76 -12.51 23.79
N ASP A 675 5.97 -13.31 24.49
CA ASP A 675 5.70 -13.12 25.91
C ASP A 675 6.86 -13.73 26.71
N PRO A 676 7.61 -12.95 27.52
CA PRO A 676 8.77 -13.46 28.24
C PRO A 676 8.42 -14.57 29.23
N GLN A 677 7.18 -14.60 29.72
CA GLN A 677 6.71 -15.56 30.73
C GLN A 677 6.22 -16.89 30.13
N LYS A 678 5.87 -16.91 28.86
CA LYS A 678 5.40 -18.12 28.18
C LYS A 678 6.56 -18.99 27.75
N ARG A 679 6.32 -20.29 27.65
CA ARG A 679 7.25 -21.25 27.06
C ARG A 679 6.73 -21.63 25.69
N TYR A 680 7.60 -21.62 24.69
CA TYR A 680 7.26 -21.89 23.29
C TYR A 680 7.93 -23.19 22.84
N ARG A 681 7.10 -24.12 22.38
CA ARG A 681 7.54 -25.31 21.65
C ARG A 681 7.81 -24.94 20.21
N ILE A 682 8.91 -25.41 19.65
CA ILE A 682 9.34 -25.09 18.29
C ILE A 682 9.15 -26.30 17.39
N THR A 683 8.51 -26.08 16.23
CA THR A 683 8.29 -27.08 15.18
C THR A 683 8.72 -26.49 13.84
N GLU A 684 9.52 -27.22 13.05
CA GLU A 684 9.83 -26.84 11.68
C GLU A 684 8.71 -27.29 10.73
N LEU A 685 8.23 -26.35 9.91
CA LEU A 685 7.23 -26.60 8.88
C LEU A 685 7.90 -27.00 7.55
N ASP A 686 7.14 -27.69 6.68
CA ASP A 686 7.48 -28.08 5.31
C ASP A 686 8.89 -28.69 5.11
N ARG A 687 9.45 -29.27 6.17
CA ARG A 687 10.77 -29.93 6.14
C ARG A 687 10.84 -30.99 5.04
N ILE A 688 11.93 -30.97 4.29
CA ILE A 688 12.21 -31.90 3.19
C ILE A 688 13.21 -33.02 3.55
N ASP A 689 13.97 -32.89 4.64
CA ASP A 689 14.89 -33.88 5.15
C ASP A 689 14.33 -34.61 6.39
N ASN A 690 14.91 -35.73 6.74
CA ASN A 690 14.50 -36.53 7.90
C ASN A 690 15.27 -36.18 9.17
N GLU A 691 16.10 -35.14 9.15
CA GLU A 691 16.92 -34.77 10.30
C GLU A 691 16.28 -33.58 11.03
N PRO A 692 15.71 -33.78 12.23
CA PRO A 692 15.13 -32.69 13.00
C PRO A 692 16.22 -31.70 13.45
N LEU A 693 15.87 -30.42 13.55
CA LEU A 693 16.73 -29.41 14.13
C LEU A 693 17.02 -29.75 15.60
N SER A 694 18.21 -29.41 16.09
CA SER A 694 18.64 -29.74 17.46
C SER A 694 17.74 -29.23 18.57
N PHE A 695 16.95 -28.19 18.28
CA PHE A 695 15.98 -27.56 19.18
C PHE A 695 14.52 -27.91 18.87
N GLU A 696 14.25 -28.67 17.81
CA GLU A 696 12.89 -29.04 17.43
C GLU A 696 12.22 -29.90 18.49
N GLY A 697 10.94 -29.64 18.75
CA GLY A 697 10.15 -30.30 19.79
C GLY A 697 10.53 -29.89 21.20
N LYS A 698 11.53 -29.01 21.40
CA LYS A 698 11.92 -28.48 22.69
C LYS A 698 11.17 -27.17 22.98
N SER A 699 11.00 -26.90 24.28
CA SER A 699 10.31 -25.67 24.75
C SER A 699 11.30 -24.74 25.43
N PHE A 700 11.26 -23.48 25.03
CA PHE A 700 12.09 -22.40 25.60
C PHE A 700 11.21 -21.26 26.09
N SER A 701 11.65 -20.54 27.14
CA SER A 701 10.94 -19.32 27.54
C SER A 701 11.05 -18.24 26.46
N GLY A 702 10.02 -17.40 26.34
CA GLY A 702 10.07 -16.25 25.43
C GLY A 702 11.24 -15.32 25.76
N GLU A 703 11.54 -15.14 27.06
CA GLU A 703 12.70 -14.39 27.51
C GLU A 703 13.99 -14.96 26.95
N TYR A 704 14.21 -16.30 27.05
CA TYR A 704 15.41 -16.95 26.48
C TYR A 704 15.49 -16.73 24.96
N LEU A 705 14.39 -16.91 24.25
CA LEU A 705 14.34 -16.74 22.79
C LEU A 705 14.62 -15.30 22.38
N MET A 706 14.17 -14.32 23.14
CA MET A 706 14.38 -12.90 22.84
C MET A 706 15.80 -12.42 23.21
N GLN A 707 16.41 -12.99 24.26
CA GLN A 707 17.75 -12.57 24.71
C GLN A 707 18.87 -13.35 24.00
N ASN A 708 18.72 -14.70 23.90
CA ASN A 708 19.75 -15.58 23.38
C ASN A 708 19.49 -16.04 21.94
N GLY A 709 18.22 -16.06 21.52
CA GLY A 709 17.83 -16.49 20.18
C GLY A 709 18.11 -17.94 19.86
N LEU A 710 18.00 -18.28 18.60
CA LEU A 710 18.31 -19.59 18.05
C LEU A 710 19.49 -19.53 17.09
N GLU A 711 20.28 -20.60 17.09
CA GLU A 711 21.26 -20.85 16.05
C GLU A 711 20.57 -21.69 14.96
N ILE A 712 20.39 -21.10 13.78
CA ILE A 712 19.77 -21.78 12.66
C ILE A 712 20.83 -22.54 11.89
N PRO A 713 20.88 -23.89 12.00
CA PRO A 713 21.84 -24.68 11.25
C PRO A 713 21.43 -24.69 9.77
N TYR A 714 22.35 -24.32 8.91
CA TYR A 714 22.30 -24.68 7.50
C TYR A 714 23.35 -25.75 7.29
N LYS A 715 23.00 -26.85 6.64
CA LYS A 715 24.02 -27.86 6.28
C LYS A 715 24.98 -27.21 5.28
N GLN A 716 26.20 -26.95 5.73
CA GLN A 716 27.31 -27.01 4.80
C GLN A 716 27.44 -28.50 4.44
N ASN A 717 27.09 -28.86 3.21
CA ASN A 717 27.44 -30.20 2.72
C ASN A 717 28.93 -30.36 2.89
N VAL A 718 29.36 -31.52 3.44
CA VAL A 718 30.77 -31.91 3.58
C VAL A 718 31.45 -31.99 2.20
N ASP A 719 30.67 -31.99 1.14
CA ASP A 719 31.13 -31.87 -0.24
C ASP A 719 31.34 -30.41 -0.58
N TYR A 720 32.57 -29.94 -0.55
CA TYR A 720 33.00 -28.57 -0.89
C TYR A 720 32.50 -28.04 -2.25
N HIS A 721 31.88 -28.87 -3.07
CA HIS A 721 31.36 -28.55 -4.39
C HIS A 721 29.82 -28.35 -4.41
N LYS A 722 29.13 -28.58 -3.29
CA LYS A 722 27.68 -28.39 -3.17
C LYS A 722 27.38 -27.33 -2.11
N GLN A 723 27.48 -26.09 -2.49
CA GLN A 723 27.03 -24.97 -1.63
C GLN A 723 25.51 -24.92 -1.61
N ASN A 724 24.96 -24.75 -0.42
CA ASN A 724 23.50 -24.64 -0.22
C ASN A 724 23.09 -23.17 -0.28
N ASP A 725 23.16 -22.56 -1.50
CA ASP A 725 22.87 -21.13 -1.72
C ASP A 725 21.42 -20.76 -1.37
N TRP A 726 20.51 -21.73 -1.42
CA TRP A 726 19.06 -21.51 -1.28
C TRP A 726 18.51 -22.25 -0.06
N ALA A 727 19.13 -22.10 1.11
CA ALA A 727 18.60 -22.67 2.34
C ALA A 727 17.52 -21.73 2.92
N SER A 728 16.44 -22.32 3.42
CA SER A 728 15.38 -21.60 4.12
C SER A 728 14.77 -22.45 5.23
N ARG A 729 14.20 -21.80 6.24
CA ARG A 729 13.53 -22.43 7.37
C ARG A 729 12.26 -21.64 7.74
N VAL A 730 11.22 -22.37 8.04
CA VAL A 730 9.98 -21.82 8.62
C VAL A 730 9.73 -22.53 9.94
N LEU A 731 9.68 -21.79 11.04
CA LEU A 731 9.48 -22.35 12.38
C LEU A 731 8.17 -21.84 12.95
N LEU A 732 7.33 -22.77 13.42
CA LEU A 732 6.16 -22.46 14.22
C LEU A 732 6.56 -22.54 15.70
N LEU A 733 6.22 -21.50 16.45
CA LEU A 733 6.38 -21.42 17.91
C LEU A 733 4.99 -21.42 18.52
N GLU A 734 4.72 -22.37 19.42
CA GLU A 734 3.44 -22.50 20.11
C GLU A 734 3.64 -22.48 21.63
N ALA A 735 2.93 -21.58 22.31
CA ALA A 735 2.96 -21.52 23.77
C ALA A 735 2.30 -22.76 24.39
N GLU A 736 2.96 -23.35 25.41
CA GLU A 736 2.49 -24.49 26.20
C GLU A 736 1.79 -24.03 27.48
#